data_48f41b419afb3f1221bab317c3e6cdad
#
_entry.id   48f41b419afb3f1221bab317c3e6cdad
#
_cell.length_a   1.000
_cell.length_b   1.000
_cell.length_c   1.000
_cell.angle_alpha   90.00
_cell.angle_beta   90.00
_cell.angle_gamma   90.00
#
_symmetry.space_group_name_H-M   'P 1'
#
loop_
_entity.id
_entity.type
_entity.pdbx_description
1 polymer ?
#
loop_
_entity_poly.entity_id
_entity_poly.type
_entity_poly.pdbx_seq_one_letter_code
_entity_poly.pdbx_strand_id
1 'polypeptide(L)'
;MKRTAAVLAVLAALAPATSTADNLSAARAQPLVEVSHAVEVRIDDGVARYKVRRTFSNPGTRAEEAALRIDLAHGAAVTGLRIRARDRWYDGVLMEAEAAREKYRELTGIGAWEAKDPALLQWVWADAANLQVFPVLPGSVHTVEYTLTAPLGYRNGRYVVSYPRAAVPDEHSTSLKLAEPVLRVVPGHGDARTVIRVAEQRVAPDVPIVLSPPPALPWVGEGGPDENTGYALSRLTVARDEPVETAEVTLEINHTYAGDLRVDLVTPTGRHVRVVQGEGDKNDIRGKFTVELPAGTVSLGDWHLLVADSAGLDIGTLDAWSLSLTPSKSGSAAILASAADTPRFIPDAPDGDGAGGHALVEIEPPTIRTMAARLGRVVASAKSGFTRLELDAAPQLRPLPRRASVAFVLDVSRSMTEDDLAAQLRIITAYMSHVPDASAEIVAFDREGRRVFGEFVAQPQLAAAIQKASADGKLKVGNGSALERGLAVAAESLATRNGPTRIVAITDARLRARFRNDLADQALTPAPHGAVTHLVIPEESSSAFIRRDDSHVLASIPDGHRGVLFFAAAPEADKSVAAQMLGLVRPIAIDHFKVSGVDPGSDAAADLPDTFAEGTGYRAMFKTPDPTRRVVLSGKIWATPFRRVVEHTPHFDEATAAFVFSEDEHHDLSREEMLTVAFAGKAVSPVTSYLATEPGVRPSVDGLEIMGSGLGMAGFGAGGGGSARGSIGGARPPSLQSLLAAAVDACTQRHSPPAGWHIEMNVETTGLEIVDVDLTSTVHAVPALRTCVVEAAWALQLPDATWPERELHQLSFS
;
A
#
# COMPACT_ATOMS: atom_id res chain seq x y z
N MET A 1 -28.27 -54.00 -35.46
CA MET A 1 -28.92 -52.68 -35.62
C MET A 1 -29.19 -52.12 -34.22
N LYS A 2 -28.28 -51.28 -33.73
CA LYS A 2 -28.35 -50.61 -32.44
C LYS A 2 -28.62 -49.12 -32.72
N ARG A 3 -29.72 -48.60 -32.27
CA ARG A 3 -30.06 -47.16 -32.32
C ARG A 3 -29.42 -46.51 -31.16
N THR A 4 -28.45 -45.64 -31.42
CA THR A 4 -27.87 -44.72 -30.46
C THR A 4 -28.74 -43.48 -30.38
N ALA A 5 -29.41 -43.28 -29.24
CA ALA A 5 -30.09 -42.03 -28.95
C ALA A 5 -29.03 -41.03 -28.47
N ALA A 6 -28.88 -39.93 -29.21
CA ALA A 6 -28.08 -38.78 -28.80
C ALA A 6 -28.91 -37.94 -27.81
N VAL A 7 -28.49 -37.91 -26.57
CA VAL A 7 -29.00 -36.96 -25.56
C VAL A 7 -28.26 -35.65 -25.79
N LEU A 8 -28.94 -34.65 -26.35
CA LEU A 8 -28.50 -33.27 -26.37
C LEU A 8 -28.67 -32.72 -24.95
N ALA A 9 -27.57 -32.64 -24.21
CA ALA A 9 -27.52 -31.85 -22.99
C ALA A 9 -27.40 -30.36 -23.41
N VAL A 10 -28.48 -29.63 -23.26
CA VAL A 10 -28.48 -28.17 -23.28
C VAL A 10 -27.81 -27.73 -21.98
N LEU A 11 -26.49 -27.42 -22.03
CA LEU A 11 -25.83 -26.62 -21.03
C LEU A 11 -26.36 -25.19 -21.18
N ALA A 12 -27.40 -24.86 -20.39
CA ALA A 12 -27.65 -23.47 -20.09
C ALA A 12 -26.44 -22.98 -19.25
N ALA A 13 -25.57 -22.20 -19.85
CA ALA A 13 -24.57 -21.42 -19.15
C ALA A 13 -25.34 -20.47 -18.23
N LEU A 14 -25.38 -20.76 -16.95
CA LEU A 14 -25.71 -19.80 -15.91
C LEU A 14 -24.55 -18.82 -15.91
N ALA A 15 -24.71 -17.71 -16.59
CA ALA A 15 -23.87 -16.55 -16.35
C ALA A 15 -23.96 -16.23 -14.85
N PRO A 16 -22.86 -15.96 -14.15
CA PRO A 16 -22.93 -15.42 -12.80
C PRO A 16 -23.83 -14.18 -12.87
N ALA A 17 -24.76 -14.07 -11.95
CA ALA A 17 -25.61 -12.89 -11.85
C ALA A 17 -24.68 -11.75 -11.44
N THR A 18 -24.39 -10.87 -12.39
CA THR A 18 -23.66 -9.63 -12.14
C THR A 18 -24.37 -8.90 -11.01
N SER A 19 -23.64 -8.53 -9.97
CA SER A 19 -24.14 -7.67 -8.90
C SER A 19 -24.32 -6.28 -9.48
N THR A 20 -25.42 -6.08 -10.14
CA THR A 20 -25.87 -4.74 -10.50
C THR A 20 -26.54 -4.17 -9.26
N ALA A 21 -26.23 -2.96 -8.86
CA ALA A 21 -26.88 -2.15 -7.82
C ALA A 21 -28.27 -2.61 -7.37
N ASP A 22 -28.76 -2.12 -6.28
CA ASP A 22 -30.10 -2.44 -5.74
C ASP A 22 -31.15 -2.65 -6.83
N ASN A 23 -31.92 -3.72 -6.72
CA ASN A 23 -32.99 -4.05 -7.67
C ASN A 23 -34.34 -4.13 -6.97
N LEU A 24 -35.26 -3.23 -7.36
CA LEU A 24 -36.62 -3.22 -6.85
C LEU A 24 -37.57 -3.89 -7.83
N SER A 25 -38.38 -4.82 -7.35
CA SER A 25 -39.43 -5.47 -8.11
C SER A 25 -40.77 -5.43 -7.36
N ALA A 26 -41.85 -5.60 -8.10
CA ALA A 26 -43.19 -5.65 -7.56
C ALA A 26 -43.79 -7.06 -7.87
N ALA A 27 -44.28 -7.72 -6.86
CA ALA A 27 -44.80 -9.10 -7.02
C ALA A 27 -46.05 -9.17 -7.91
N ARG A 28 -46.86 -8.09 -7.97
CA ARG A 28 -48.11 -8.02 -8.78
C ARG A 28 -48.01 -7.05 -9.95
N ALA A 29 -46.79 -6.68 -10.32
CA ALA A 29 -46.52 -5.73 -11.41
C ALA A 29 -47.23 -4.36 -11.27
N GLN A 30 -47.48 -3.90 -10.03
CA GLN A 30 -47.92 -2.53 -9.77
C GLN A 30 -46.70 -1.58 -9.87
N PRO A 31 -46.93 -0.31 -10.22
CA PRO A 31 -45.84 0.67 -10.43
C PRO A 31 -45.27 1.18 -9.12
N LEU A 32 -44.58 0.31 -8.35
CA LEU A 32 -43.86 0.76 -7.14
C LEU A 32 -42.73 1.71 -7.49
N VAL A 33 -42.51 2.68 -6.59
CA VAL A 33 -41.39 3.63 -6.70
C VAL A 33 -40.75 3.79 -5.33
N GLU A 34 -39.45 3.75 -5.25
CA GLU A 34 -38.75 4.25 -4.08
C GLU A 34 -38.68 5.76 -4.15
N VAL A 35 -39.17 6.44 -3.10
CA VAL A 35 -39.27 7.90 -3.03
C VAL A 35 -38.22 8.52 -2.11
N SER A 36 -37.55 7.70 -1.28
CA SER A 36 -36.49 8.17 -0.38
C SER A 36 -35.55 7.04 -0.01
N HIS A 37 -34.26 7.31 -0.13
CA HIS A 37 -33.16 6.47 0.33
C HIS A 37 -32.21 7.30 1.15
N ALA A 38 -32.28 7.21 2.48
CA ALA A 38 -31.46 8.00 3.41
C ALA A 38 -30.52 7.07 4.20
N VAL A 39 -29.26 7.43 4.26
CA VAL A 39 -28.19 6.64 4.89
C VAL A 39 -27.47 7.49 5.92
N GLU A 40 -27.49 7.08 7.17
CA GLU A 40 -26.67 7.65 8.24
C GLU A 40 -25.55 6.70 8.58
N VAL A 41 -24.29 7.12 8.38
CA VAL A 41 -23.10 6.33 8.75
C VAL A 41 -22.50 6.91 10.02
N ARG A 42 -22.38 6.09 11.04
CA ARG A 42 -21.68 6.40 12.29
C ARG A 42 -20.50 5.49 12.48
N ILE A 43 -19.36 6.06 12.88
CA ILE A 43 -18.16 5.28 13.22
C ILE A 43 -18.00 5.30 14.74
N ASP A 44 -18.12 4.15 15.33
CA ASP A 44 -17.95 3.92 16.76
C ASP A 44 -17.09 2.69 17.00
N ASP A 45 -16.07 2.82 17.85
CA ASP A 45 -15.26 1.70 18.37
C ASP A 45 -14.66 0.77 17.30
N GLY A 46 -14.26 1.32 16.17
CA GLY A 46 -13.64 0.55 15.08
C GLY A 46 -14.62 -0.09 14.10
N VAL A 47 -15.89 0.26 14.17
CA VAL A 47 -16.96 -0.29 13.34
C VAL A 47 -17.74 0.83 12.67
N ALA A 48 -18.07 0.67 11.40
CA ALA A 48 -19.03 1.52 10.71
C ALA A 48 -20.45 0.95 10.90
N ARG A 49 -21.35 1.77 11.39
CA ARG A 49 -22.77 1.43 11.55
C ARG A 49 -23.60 2.30 10.64
N TYR A 50 -24.32 1.67 9.71
CA TYR A 50 -25.21 2.34 8.78
C TYR A 50 -26.64 2.16 9.25
N LYS A 51 -27.41 3.26 9.29
CA LYS A 51 -28.86 3.24 9.38
C LYS A 51 -29.40 3.63 8.02
N VAL A 52 -29.93 2.65 7.32
CA VAL A 52 -30.48 2.82 5.97
C VAL A 52 -31.97 2.87 6.04
N ARG A 53 -32.55 4.01 5.67
CA ARG A 53 -34.00 4.23 5.66
C ARG A 53 -34.48 4.33 4.24
N ARG A 54 -35.41 3.44 3.87
CA ARG A 54 -36.02 3.40 2.54
C ARG A 54 -37.52 3.58 2.61
N THR A 55 -38.07 4.35 1.68
CA THR A 55 -39.49 4.61 1.62
C THR A 55 -40.03 4.28 0.23
N PHE A 56 -40.98 3.37 0.19
CA PHE A 56 -41.64 2.93 -1.03
C PHE A 56 -43.02 3.55 -1.16
N SER A 57 -43.40 3.93 -2.37
CA SER A 57 -44.73 4.47 -2.71
C SER A 57 -45.37 3.58 -3.75
N ASN A 58 -46.68 3.34 -3.58
CA ASN A 58 -47.50 2.60 -4.54
C ASN A 58 -48.50 3.54 -5.20
N PRO A 59 -48.22 4.08 -6.40
CA PRO A 59 -49.18 4.88 -7.17
C PRO A 59 -50.23 4.03 -7.88
N GLY A 60 -50.15 2.70 -7.76
CA GLY A 60 -51.13 1.76 -8.33
C GLY A 60 -52.48 1.74 -7.63
N THR A 61 -53.33 0.80 -8.07
CA THR A 61 -54.71 0.68 -7.57
C THR A 61 -54.93 -0.50 -6.63
N ARG A 62 -53.92 -1.35 -6.43
CA ARG A 62 -53.95 -2.52 -5.56
C ARG A 62 -52.77 -2.51 -4.60
N ALA A 63 -52.93 -3.18 -3.47
CA ALA A 63 -51.81 -3.43 -2.57
C ALA A 63 -50.71 -4.25 -3.25
N GLU A 64 -49.44 -3.91 -3.00
CA GLU A 64 -48.29 -4.53 -3.63
C GLU A 64 -47.25 -4.93 -2.57
N GLU A 65 -46.41 -5.89 -2.92
CA GLU A 65 -45.19 -6.24 -2.19
C GLU A 65 -44.01 -5.61 -2.89
N ALA A 66 -43.21 -4.83 -2.16
CA ALA A 66 -41.94 -4.39 -2.59
C ALA A 66 -40.89 -5.46 -2.29
N ALA A 67 -40.31 -6.06 -3.31
CA ALA A 67 -39.19 -6.97 -3.19
C ALA A 67 -37.92 -6.26 -3.68
N LEU A 68 -37.00 -6.04 -2.75
CA LEU A 68 -35.76 -5.34 -2.99
C LEU A 68 -34.59 -6.28 -2.75
N ARG A 69 -33.76 -6.47 -3.76
CA ARG A 69 -32.43 -7.00 -3.58
C ARG A 69 -31.51 -5.82 -3.23
N ILE A 70 -30.85 -5.92 -2.10
CA ILE A 70 -29.96 -4.90 -1.56
C ILE A 70 -28.53 -5.32 -1.84
N ASP A 71 -27.78 -4.44 -2.46
CA ASP A 71 -26.33 -4.50 -2.53
C ASP A 71 -25.75 -3.88 -1.25
N LEU A 72 -24.89 -4.61 -0.53
CA LEU A 72 -24.40 -4.20 0.78
C LEU A 72 -23.10 -3.39 0.64
N ALA A 73 -22.89 -2.50 1.58
CA ALA A 73 -21.56 -1.87 1.75
C ALA A 73 -20.50 -2.96 1.97
N HIS A 74 -19.31 -2.78 1.42
CA HIS A 74 -18.25 -3.80 1.47
C HIS A 74 -18.00 -4.33 2.89
N GLY A 75 -18.04 -5.65 3.03
CA GLY A 75 -17.89 -6.35 4.30
C GLY A 75 -19.01 -6.11 5.32
N ALA A 76 -20.14 -5.51 4.93
CA ALA A 76 -21.21 -5.17 5.85
C ALA A 76 -22.11 -6.38 6.13
N ALA A 77 -22.39 -6.63 7.40
CA ALA A 77 -23.43 -7.54 7.85
C ALA A 77 -24.72 -6.77 8.15
N VAL A 78 -25.88 -7.35 7.81
CA VAL A 78 -27.18 -6.81 8.22
C VAL A 78 -27.45 -7.18 9.67
N THR A 79 -27.59 -6.18 10.56
CA THR A 79 -27.68 -6.36 12.01
C THR A 79 -28.94 -5.76 12.64
N GLY A 80 -29.92 -5.37 11.84
CA GLY A 80 -31.19 -4.87 12.35
C GLY A 80 -32.20 -4.56 11.26
N LEU A 81 -33.48 -4.61 11.62
CA LEU A 81 -34.59 -4.21 10.79
C LEU A 81 -35.64 -3.58 11.66
N ARG A 82 -36.31 -2.52 11.20
CA ARG A 82 -37.52 -1.98 11.79
C ARG A 82 -38.43 -1.37 10.73
N ILE A 83 -39.73 -1.39 11.00
CA ILE A 83 -40.73 -0.76 10.13
C ILE A 83 -41.37 0.44 10.83
N ARG A 84 -41.82 1.39 10.02
CA ARG A 84 -42.60 2.54 10.50
C ARG A 84 -44.06 2.35 10.16
N ALA A 85 -44.89 2.22 11.17
CA ALA A 85 -46.34 2.16 11.04
C ALA A 85 -46.98 3.22 11.97
N ARG A 86 -47.93 4.00 11.47
CA ARG A 86 -48.68 5.05 12.22
C ARG A 86 -47.76 5.96 13.06
N ASP A 87 -46.68 6.44 12.49
CA ASP A 87 -45.67 7.34 13.14
C ASP A 87 -44.87 6.68 14.29
N ARG A 88 -44.91 5.39 14.43
CA ARG A 88 -44.09 4.61 15.38
C ARG A 88 -43.19 3.62 14.66
N TRP A 89 -42.07 3.37 15.27
CA TRP A 89 -41.14 2.34 14.82
C TRP A 89 -41.36 1.08 15.59
N TYR A 90 -41.29 -0.04 14.87
CA TYR A 90 -41.39 -1.40 15.43
C TYR A 90 -40.17 -2.18 15.02
N ASP A 91 -39.42 -2.64 16.03
CA ASP A 91 -38.19 -3.39 15.81
C ASP A 91 -38.50 -4.80 15.35
N GLY A 92 -37.73 -5.27 14.38
CA GLY A 92 -37.73 -6.63 13.90
C GLY A 92 -37.08 -7.59 14.89
N VAL A 93 -37.50 -8.81 14.84
CA VAL A 93 -36.97 -9.93 15.63
C VAL A 93 -36.08 -10.78 14.73
N LEU A 94 -34.83 -10.98 15.15
CA LEU A 94 -33.97 -11.96 14.51
C LEU A 94 -34.43 -13.35 14.91
N MET A 95 -34.62 -14.21 13.92
CA MET A 95 -35.08 -15.59 14.15
C MET A 95 -34.46 -16.53 13.11
N GLU A 96 -34.63 -17.81 13.31
CA GLU A 96 -34.21 -18.79 12.33
C GLU A 96 -34.86 -18.54 10.97
N ALA A 97 -34.12 -18.69 9.88
CA ALA A 97 -34.56 -18.24 8.54
C ALA A 97 -35.83 -18.95 8.05
N GLU A 98 -35.96 -20.23 8.31
CA GLU A 98 -37.19 -20.98 7.95
C GLU A 98 -38.39 -20.52 8.76
N ALA A 99 -38.23 -20.36 10.06
CA ALA A 99 -39.28 -19.84 10.93
C ALA A 99 -39.72 -18.44 10.55
N ALA A 100 -38.76 -17.57 10.16
CA ALA A 100 -39.03 -16.22 9.65
C ALA A 100 -39.86 -16.25 8.37
N ARG A 101 -39.49 -17.09 7.40
CA ARG A 101 -40.27 -17.31 6.14
C ARG A 101 -41.66 -17.84 6.40
N GLU A 102 -41.78 -18.86 7.23
CA GLU A 102 -43.09 -19.43 7.58
C GLU A 102 -43.97 -18.38 8.25
N LYS A 103 -43.40 -17.62 9.20
CA LYS A 103 -44.12 -16.55 9.88
C LYS A 103 -44.54 -15.42 8.94
N TYR A 104 -43.66 -15.05 8.01
CA TYR A 104 -43.97 -14.04 6.98
C TYR A 104 -45.14 -14.53 6.09
N ARG A 105 -45.09 -15.79 5.63
CA ARG A 105 -46.20 -16.41 4.85
C ARG A 105 -47.49 -16.43 5.63
N GLU A 106 -47.44 -16.83 6.91
CA GLU A 106 -48.63 -16.81 7.80
C GLU A 106 -49.22 -15.41 7.88
N LEU A 107 -48.39 -14.38 7.96
CA LEU A 107 -48.82 -12.99 8.08
C LEU A 107 -49.34 -12.38 6.77
N THR A 108 -48.79 -12.82 5.62
CA THR A 108 -49.19 -12.36 4.29
C THR A 108 -50.18 -13.30 3.59
N GLY A 109 -50.42 -14.49 4.12
CA GLY A 109 -51.23 -15.55 3.50
C GLY A 109 -52.75 -15.44 3.71
N ILE A 110 -53.51 -16.21 2.92
CA ILE A 110 -54.98 -16.22 2.86
C ILE A 110 -55.59 -16.78 4.13
N GLY A 111 -56.61 -16.15 4.70
CA GLY A 111 -57.55 -16.67 5.70
C GLY A 111 -57.43 -16.15 7.13
N ALA A 112 -56.70 -15.10 7.37
CA ALA A 112 -56.55 -14.54 8.69
C ALA A 112 -57.30 -13.19 8.84
N TRP A 113 -57.94 -12.97 9.98
CA TRP A 113 -58.95 -11.92 10.21
C TRP A 113 -58.38 -10.53 10.58
N GLU A 114 -57.07 -10.36 10.73
CA GLU A 114 -56.45 -9.11 11.10
C GLU A 114 -55.21 -8.87 10.24
N ALA A 115 -55.08 -7.71 9.59
CA ALA A 115 -53.94 -7.38 8.76
C ALA A 115 -52.72 -6.96 9.59
N LYS A 116 -51.55 -7.53 9.29
CA LYS A 116 -50.22 -7.11 9.81
C LYS A 116 -49.36 -6.67 8.67
N ASP A 117 -48.52 -5.68 8.91
CA ASP A 117 -47.59 -5.13 7.92
C ASP A 117 -46.20 -5.73 8.16
N PRO A 118 -45.85 -6.90 7.62
CA PRO A 118 -44.54 -7.49 7.82
C PRO A 118 -43.48 -6.92 6.84
N ALA A 119 -42.26 -6.80 7.33
CA ALA A 119 -41.07 -6.74 6.51
C ALA A 119 -40.13 -7.88 6.87
N LEU A 120 -39.63 -8.58 5.86
CA LEU A 120 -38.70 -9.70 6.00
C LEU A 120 -37.39 -9.36 5.34
N LEU A 121 -36.28 -9.51 6.07
CA LEU A 121 -34.91 -9.24 5.57
C LEU A 121 -34.10 -10.53 5.69
N GLN A 122 -33.62 -11.02 4.56
CA GLN A 122 -33.05 -12.35 4.41
C GLN A 122 -31.64 -12.28 3.80
N TRP A 123 -30.82 -13.25 4.17
CA TRP A 123 -29.55 -13.54 3.54
C TRP A 123 -29.71 -13.97 2.09
N VAL A 124 -28.80 -13.47 1.23
CA VAL A 124 -28.60 -13.99 -0.11
C VAL A 124 -27.17 -14.55 -0.20
N TRP A 125 -26.18 -13.69 0.02
CA TRP A 125 -24.76 -14.01 0.21
C TRP A 125 -24.07 -12.90 1.01
N ALA A 126 -22.75 -12.95 1.12
CA ALA A 126 -21.98 -12.06 1.99
C ALA A 126 -22.17 -10.57 1.70
N ASP A 127 -22.39 -10.22 0.43
CA ASP A 127 -22.52 -8.84 -0.06
C ASP A 127 -23.95 -8.46 -0.48
N ALA A 128 -24.95 -9.36 -0.32
CA ALA A 128 -26.32 -9.09 -0.73
C ALA A 128 -27.38 -9.62 0.23
N ALA A 129 -28.47 -8.89 0.34
CA ALA A 129 -29.64 -9.25 1.12
C ALA A 129 -30.94 -9.01 0.33
N ASN A 130 -32.01 -9.78 0.66
CA ASN A 130 -33.33 -9.54 0.14
C ASN A 130 -34.25 -8.96 1.22
N LEU A 131 -34.90 -7.84 0.88
CA LEU A 131 -35.89 -7.19 1.71
C LEU A 131 -37.26 -7.30 1.03
N GLN A 132 -38.24 -7.89 1.73
CA GLN A 132 -39.62 -7.95 1.31
C GLN A 132 -40.47 -7.09 2.24
N VAL A 133 -41.32 -6.23 1.69
CA VAL A 133 -42.15 -5.28 2.44
C VAL A 133 -43.58 -5.39 1.92
N PHE A 134 -44.50 -5.75 2.81
CA PHE A 134 -45.93 -5.93 2.46
C PHE A 134 -46.85 -5.42 3.57
N PRO A 135 -48.05 -4.86 3.23
CA PRO A 135 -48.44 -4.36 1.94
C PRO A 135 -48.00 -2.90 1.75
N VAL A 136 -47.60 -2.54 0.56
CA VAL A 136 -47.57 -1.13 0.17
C VAL A 136 -48.90 -0.79 -0.44
N LEU A 137 -49.81 -0.11 0.35
CA LEU A 137 -51.18 0.15 -0.04
C LEU A 137 -51.28 1.21 -1.15
N PRO A 138 -52.33 1.20 -1.99
CA PRO A 138 -52.55 2.20 -3.02
C PRO A 138 -52.57 3.61 -2.46
N GLY A 139 -51.79 4.50 -3.10
CA GLY A 139 -51.70 5.92 -2.68
C GLY A 139 -51.00 6.14 -1.34
N SER A 140 -50.38 5.09 -0.76
CA SER A 140 -49.65 5.20 0.51
C SER A 140 -48.15 5.06 0.32
N VAL A 141 -47.45 5.33 1.43
CA VAL A 141 -46.02 5.08 1.54
C VAL A 141 -45.72 4.11 2.68
N HIS A 142 -44.70 3.27 2.50
CA HIS A 142 -44.21 2.37 3.52
C HIS A 142 -42.74 2.63 3.76
N THR A 143 -42.35 2.79 5.02
CA THR A 143 -40.99 3.13 5.38
C THR A 143 -40.37 2.01 6.23
N VAL A 144 -39.21 1.53 5.81
CA VAL A 144 -38.38 0.58 6.55
C VAL A 144 -37.03 1.20 6.87
N GLU A 145 -36.42 0.68 7.93
CA GLU A 145 -35.04 1.01 8.26
C GLU A 145 -34.32 -0.29 8.63
N TYR A 146 -33.17 -0.53 8.03
CA TYR A 146 -32.28 -1.59 8.41
C TYR A 146 -30.91 -1.05 8.84
N THR A 147 -30.22 -1.84 9.67
CA THR A 147 -28.90 -1.49 10.18
C THR A 147 -27.87 -2.39 9.54
N LEU A 148 -26.77 -1.79 9.05
CA LEU A 148 -25.60 -2.52 8.62
C LEU A 148 -24.47 -2.27 9.62
N THR A 149 -23.66 -3.30 9.85
CA THR A 149 -22.43 -3.24 10.64
C THR A 149 -21.30 -3.69 9.75
N ALA A 150 -20.34 -2.79 9.46
CA ALA A 150 -19.23 -3.05 8.56
C ALA A 150 -17.88 -2.84 9.25
N PRO A 151 -16.84 -3.59 8.86
CA PRO A 151 -15.47 -3.31 9.30
C PRO A 151 -15.00 -1.97 8.76
N LEU A 152 -14.11 -1.32 9.49
CA LEU A 152 -13.42 -0.14 8.99
C LEU A 152 -12.20 -0.57 8.19
N GLY A 153 -12.16 -0.24 6.91
CA GLY A 153 -10.90 -0.21 6.17
C GLY A 153 -9.97 0.85 6.79
N TYR A 154 -8.66 0.68 6.65
CA TYR A 154 -7.70 1.69 7.08
C TYR A 154 -6.56 1.78 6.08
N ARG A 155 -6.39 2.95 5.48
CA ARG A 155 -5.41 3.17 4.42
C ARG A 155 -4.94 4.62 4.42
N ASN A 156 -3.65 4.84 4.12
CA ASN A 156 -3.05 6.18 4.10
C ASN A 156 -3.35 6.99 5.38
N GLY A 157 -3.44 6.29 6.52
CA GLY A 157 -3.73 6.90 7.80
C GLY A 157 -5.18 7.33 8.01
N ARG A 158 -6.13 6.85 7.19
CA ARG A 158 -7.56 7.18 7.28
C ARG A 158 -8.41 5.93 7.36
N TYR A 159 -9.52 6.03 8.06
CA TYR A 159 -10.58 5.04 7.94
C TYR A 159 -11.31 5.20 6.62
N VAL A 160 -11.64 4.07 6.01
CA VAL A 160 -12.37 4.00 4.74
C VAL A 160 -13.59 3.12 4.93
N VAL A 161 -14.73 3.63 4.50
CA VAL A 161 -15.99 2.89 4.39
C VAL A 161 -16.60 3.15 3.02
N SER A 162 -17.42 2.23 2.54
CA SER A 162 -18.08 2.34 1.25
C SER A 162 -19.60 2.34 1.41
N TYR A 163 -20.31 2.84 0.41
CA TYR A 163 -21.75 2.67 0.27
C TYR A 163 -22.12 2.66 -1.23
N PRO A 164 -23.04 1.76 -1.66
CA PRO A 164 -23.48 1.67 -3.04
C PRO A 164 -24.08 3.00 -3.54
N ARG A 165 -23.70 3.41 -4.75
CA ARG A 165 -24.32 4.53 -5.44
C ARG A 165 -25.65 4.13 -6.07
N ALA A 166 -26.41 5.09 -6.55
CA ALA A 166 -27.55 4.81 -7.39
C ALA A 166 -27.12 4.10 -8.67
N ALA A 167 -27.89 3.11 -9.11
CA ALA A 167 -27.62 2.40 -10.35
C ALA A 167 -27.63 3.36 -11.57
N VAL A 168 -26.80 3.09 -12.55
CA VAL A 168 -26.93 3.67 -13.87
C VAL A 168 -28.15 3.01 -14.52
N PRO A 169 -29.15 3.78 -15.02
CA PRO A 169 -30.28 3.18 -15.72
C PRO A 169 -29.80 2.43 -16.95
N ASP A 170 -30.03 1.12 -17.01
CA ASP A 170 -29.81 0.29 -18.17
C ASP A 170 -31.13 0.11 -18.93
N GLU A 171 -31.08 0.09 -20.28
CA GLU A 171 -32.23 -0.16 -21.14
C GLU A 171 -32.84 -1.56 -20.93
N HIS A 172 -32.07 -2.50 -20.37
CA HIS A 172 -32.48 -3.88 -20.09
C HIS A 172 -32.86 -4.10 -18.61
N SER A 173 -32.72 -3.10 -17.76
CA SER A 173 -33.03 -3.22 -16.34
C SER A 173 -34.53 -3.42 -16.13
N THR A 174 -34.86 -4.51 -15.45
CA THR A 174 -36.23 -4.77 -14.97
C THR A 174 -36.53 -4.10 -13.62
N SER A 175 -35.54 -3.42 -13.05
CA SER A 175 -35.69 -2.71 -11.77
C SER A 175 -36.67 -1.55 -11.92
N LEU A 176 -37.56 -1.45 -10.94
CA LEU A 176 -38.42 -0.29 -10.80
C LEU A 176 -37.59 0.91 -10.32
N LYS A 177 -38.20 2.11 -10.41
CA LYS A 177 -37.48 3.34 -10.06
C LYS A 177 -37.02 3.34 -8.61
N LEU A 178 -35.72 3.48 -8.42
CA LEU A 178 -35.05 3.68 -7.13
C LEU A 178 -34.75 5.16 -6.88
N ALA A 179 -34.65 5.54 -5.62
CA ALA A 179 -34.18 6.85 -5.19
C ALA A 179 -32.66 6.85 -5.07
N GLU A 180 -32.02 7.97 -5.41
CA GLU A 180 -30.60 8.15 -5.16
C GLU A 180 -30.32 8.15 -3.65
N PRO A 181 -29.30 7.39 -3.20
CA PRO A 181 -28.92 7.40 -1.79
C PRO A 181 -28.46 8.78 -1.33
N VAL A 182 -28.96 9.22 -0.19
CA VAL A 182 -28.52 10.45 0.47
C VAL A 182 -27.74 10.06 1.71
N LEU A 183 -26.41 10.16 1.64
CA LEU A 183 -25.49 9.78 2.70
C LEU A 183 -25.25 10.94 3.65
N ARG A 184 -25.26 10.62 4.95
CA ARG A 184 -24.83 11.54 6.01
C ARG A 184 -23.86 10.81 6.91
N VAL A 185 -22.66 11.37 7.10
CA VAL A 185 -21.67 10.82 8.02
C VAL A 185 -21.74 11.57 9.35
N VAL A 186 -21.99 10.84 10.41
CA VAL A 186 -22.05 11.36 11.78
C VAL A 186 -20.78 10.94 12.51
N PRO A 187 -19.96 11.90 12.97
CA PRO A 187 -18.78 11.57 13.79
C PRO A 187 -19.18 10.80 15.03
N GLY A 188 -18.37 9.80 15.40
CA GLY A 188 -18.49 9.14 16.69
C GLY A 188 -18.23 10.09 17.87
N HIS A 189 -18.39 9.61 19.10
CA HIS A 189 -18.24 10.42 20.30
C HIS A 189 -16.87 11.10 20.36
N GLY A 190 -16.86 12.43 20.27
CA GLY A 190 -15.73 13.25 20.74
C GLY A 190 -14.92 14.04 19.73
N ASP A 191 -15.17 13.98 18.40
CA ASP A 191 -14.31 14.71 17.47
C ASP A 191 -15.06 15.62 16.49
N ALA A 192 -15.18 16.89 16.84
CA ALA A 192 -15.75 17.94 15.97
C ALA A 192 -14.79 18.35 14.81
N ARG A 193 -13.62 17.74 14.69
CA ARG A 193 -12.59 18.05 13.69
C ARG A 193 -12.44 16.98 12.63
N THR A 194 -13.34 16.00 12.59
CA THR A 194 -13.28 14.91 11.62
C THR A 194 -13.38 15.46 10.20
N VAL A 195 -12.35 15.28 9.41
CA VAL A 195 -12.36 15.56 7.97
C VAL A 195 -12.99 14.37 7.27
N ILE A 196 -14.05 14.60 6.55
CA ILE A 196 -14.75 13.59 5.77
C ILE A 196 -14.50 13.90 4.29
N ARG A 197 -14.21 12.87 3.51
CA ARG A 197 -14.13 12.95 2.06
C ARG A 197 -15.07 11.93 1.45
N VAL A 198 -15.89 12.37 0.53
CA VAL A 198 -16.74 11.49 -0.27
C VAL A 198 -16.47 11.78 -1.72
N ALA A 199 -16.19 10.76 -2.51
CA ALA A 199 -15.79 10.95 -3.90
C ALA A 199 -14.75 12.07 -4.06
N GLU A 200 -13.72 12.07 -3.17
CA GLU A 200 -12.61 13.03 -3.11
C GLU A 200 -12.95 14.46 -2.70
N GLN A 201 -14.23 14.79 -2.52
CA GLN A 201 -14.63 16.09 -2.02
C GLN A 201 -14.61 16.12 -0.49
N ARG A 202 -14.01 17.16 0.09
CA ARG A 202 -14.13 17.42 1.52
C ARG A 202 -15.54 17.83 1.85
N VAL A 203 -16.13 17.14 2.80
CA VAL A 203 -17.50 17.39 3.26
C VAL A 203 -17.48 17.65 4.77
N ALA A 204 -18.27 18.60 5.22
CA ALA A 204 -18.46 18.80 6.65
C ALA A 204 -19.29 17.63 7.24
N PRO A 205 -19.07 17.26 8.52
CA PRO A 205 -19.92 16.31 9.21
C PRO A 205 -21.41 16.72 9.14
N ASP A 206 -22.29 15.75 9.11
CA ASP A 206 -23.75 15.92 9.05
C ASP A 206 -24.30 16.58 7.77
N VAL A 207 -23.48 16.90 6.79
CA VAL A 207 -23.96 17.42 5.50
C VAL A 207 -24.48 16.26 4.66
N PRO A 208 -25.71 16.35 4.13
CA PRO A 208 -26.26 15.37 3.21
C PRO A 208 -25.50 15.37 1.88
N ILE A 209 -25.13 14.20 1.41
CA ILE A 209 -24.43 13.96 0.15
C ILE A 209 -25.28 13.02 -0.70
N VAL A 210 -25.66 13.48 -1.88
CA VAL A 210 -26.37 12.63 -2.84
C VAL A 210 -25.37 11.76 -3.55
N LEU A 211 -25.54 10.43 -3.48
CA LEU A 211 -24.68 9.47 -4.17
C LEU A 211 -25.29 9.16 -5.55
N SER A 212 -25.12 10.11 -6.46
CA SER A 212 -25.54 9.95 -7.86
C SER A 212 -24.78 8.82 -8.54
N PRO A 213 -25.33 8.28 -9.65
CA PRO A 213 -24.58 7.35 -10.50
C PRO A 213 -23.21 7.91 -10.85
N PRO A 214 -22.21 7.05 -11.12
CA PRO A 214 -20.93 7.53 -11.61
C PRO A 214 -21.15 8.33 -12.90
N PRO A 215 -20.32 9.36 -13.16
CA PRO A 215 -20.41 10.10 -14.41
C PRO A 215 -20.23 9.13 -15.60
N ALA A 216 -20.95 9.37 -16.68
CA ALA A 216 -20.78 8.60 -17.90
C ALA A 216 -19.31 8.61 -18.34
N LEU A 217 -18.79 7.44 -18.67
CA LEU A 217 -17.41 7.33 -19.12
C LEU A 217 -17.20 8.11 -20.42
N PRO A 218 -16.15 8.90 -20.52
CA PRO A 218 -15.98 9.85 -21.62
C PRO A 218 -15.39 9.20 -22.88
N TRP A 219 -15.83 8.03 -23.29
CA TRP A 219 -15.35 7.40 -24.52
C TRP A 219 -16.47 6.98 -25.47
N VAL A 220 -16.09 6.71 -26.70
CA VAL A 220 -16.95 6.24 -27.78
C VAL A 220 -16.36 4.96 -28.37
N GLY A 221 -17.17 3.91 -28.46
CA GLY A 221 -16.80 2.63 -29.10
C GLY A 221 -16.63 1.47 -28.12
N GLU A 222 -16.26 0.31 -28.66
CA GLU A 222 -16.03 -0.91 -27.88
C GLU A 222 -14.75 -0.82 -27.04
N GLY A 223 -14.73 -1.44 -25.87
CA GLY A 223 -13.54 -1.62 -25.04
C GLY A 223 -13.49 -0.79 -23.77
N GLY A 224 -14.61 -0.23 -23.30
CA GLY A 224 -14.74 0.27 -21.93
C GLY A 224 -14.57 -0.83 -20.90
N PRO A 225 -14.45 -0.50 -19.57
CA PRO A 225 -14.54 -1.50 -18.54
C PRO A 225 -15.90 -2.18 -18.63
N ASP A 226 -15.92 -3.47 -18.44
CA ASP A 226 -17.17 -4.22 -18.33
C ASP A 226 -17.80 -4.02 -16.93
N GLU A 227 -18.97 -4.60 -16.73
CA GLU A 227 -19.75 -4.46 -15.50
C GLU A 227 -19.06 -5.08 -14.26
N ASN A 228 -18.02 -5.87 -14.48
CA ASN A 228 -17.27 -6.57 -13.42
C ASN A 228 -15.88 -5.96 -13.19
N THR A 229 -15.63 -4.75 -13.66
CA THR A 229 -14.33 -4.11 -13.59
C THR A 229 -14.38 -2.92 -12.65
N GLY A 230 -13.56 -2.94 -11.59
CA GLY A 230 -13.29 -1.75 -10.80
C GLY A 230 -12.45 -0.76 -11.60
N TYR A 231 -12.70 0.55 -11.48
CA TYR A 231 -11.88 1.53 -12.18
C TYR A 231 -11.71 2.86 -11.45
N ALA A 232 -10.56 3.47 -11.68
CA ALA A 232 -10.29 4.86 -11.35
C ALA A 232 -10.25 5.70 -12.64
N LEU A 233 -10.89 6.87 -12.62
CA LEU A 233 -10.87 7.81 -13.72
C LEU A 233 -10.26 9.14 -13.24
N SER A 234 -9.15 9.55 -13.82
CA SER A 234 -8.48 10.82 -13.52
C SER A 234 -8.51 11.72 -14.75
N ARG A 235 -8.62 13.03 -14.54
CA ARG A 235 -8.76 14.04 -15.59
C ARG A 235 -7.64 15.05 -15.56
N LEU A 236 -7.18 15.46 -16.75
CA LEU A 236 -6.40 16.67 -16.96
C LEU A 236 -6.93 17.47 -18.15
N THR A 237 -6.81 18.79 -18.08
CA THR A 237 -7.29 19.68 -19.13
C THR A 237 -6.11 20.31 -19.86
N VAL A 238 -6.12 20.23 -21.20
CA VAL A 238 -5.16 20.89 -22.07
C VAL A 238 -5.83 22.10 -22.73
N ALA A 239 -5.23 23.26 -22.55
CA ALA A 239 -5.78 24.54 -23.06
C ALA A 239 -5.26 24.93 -24.45
N ARG A 240 -4.26 24.23 -24.96
CA ARG A 240 -3.64 24.52 -26.28
C ARG A 240 -4.35 23.72 -27.37
N ASP A 241 -4.71 24.37 -28.47
CA ASP A 241 -5.39 23.75 -29.59
C ASP A 241 -4.41 23.51 -30.76
N GLU A 242 -3.89 22.29 -30.85
CA GLU A 242 -3.02 21.84 -31.91
C GLU A 242 -3.31 20.37 -32.28
N PRO A 243 -3.18 20.00 -33.59
CA PRO A 243 -3.18 18.59 -33.98
C PRO A 243 -2.01 17.85 -33.38
N VAL A 244 -2.25 16.67 -32.79
CA VAL A 244 -1.24 15.83 -32.09
C VAL A 244 -1.25 14.41 -32.67
N GLU A 245 -0.08 13.78 -32.70
CA GLU A 245 0.10 12.43 -33.25
C GLU A 245 0.52 11.38 -32.24
N THR A 246 1.29 11.75 -31.20
CA THR A 246 1.69 10.82 -30.15
C THR A 246 1.49 11.44 -28.78
N ALA A 247 1.32 10.57 -27.78
CA ALA A 247 1.28 10.93 -26.38
C ALA A 247 2.30 10.09 -25.58
N GLU A 248 3.14 10.74 -24.79
CA GLU A 248 3.90 10.10 -23.72
C GLU A 248 3.13 10.26 -22.43
N VAL A 249 2.67 9.16 -21.86
CA VAL A 249 1.96 9.10 -20.57
C VAL A 249 2.95 8.65 -19.51
N THR A 250 3.20 9.48 -18.51
CA THR A 250 3.99 9.09 -17.34
C THR A 250 3.03 8.63 -16.24
N LEU A 251 3.26 7.44 -15.68
CA LEU A 251 2.40 6.79 -14.70
C LEU A 251 3.13 6.51 -13.40
N GLU A 252 2.44 6.70 -12.29
CA GLU A 252 2.80 6.21 -10.96
C GLU A 252 1.56 5.53 -10.36
N ILE A 253 1.51 4.20 -10.45
CA ILE A 253 0.43 3.37 -9.91
C ILE A 253 1.06 2.40 -8.91
N ASN A 254 0.59 2.41 -7.67
CA ASN A 254 0.86 1.38 -6.68
C ASN A 254 -0.33 0.42 -6.64
N HIS A 255 -0.07 -0.88 -6.79
CA HIS A 255 -1.11 -1.91 -6.77
C HIS A 255 -0.57 -3.19 -6.16
N THR A 256 -1.42 -3.98 -5.51
CA THR A 256 -0.99 -5.25 -4.92
C THR A 256 -0.68 -6.31 -5.98
N TYR A 257 -1.36 -6.26 -7.12
CA TYR A 257 -1.05 -7.09 -8.30
C TYR A 257 -1.38 -6.33 -9.59
N ALA A 258 -0.39 -5.74 -10.23
CA ALA A 258 -0.57 -4.93 -11.43
C ALA A 258 -0.87 -5.74 -12.70
N GLY A 259 -0.79 -7.08 -12.64
CA GLY A 259 -1.12 -7.97 -13.75
C GLY A 259 -2.56 -7.84 -14.23
N ASP A 260 -3.47 -7.49 -13.35
CA ASP A 260 -4.90 -7.36 -13.61
C ASP A 260 -5.30 -5.96 -14.09
N LEU A 261 -4.35 -5.02 -14.05
CA LEU A 261 -4.61 -3.64 -14.43
C LEU A 261 -4.59 -3.43 -15.94
N ARG A 262 -5.55 -2.67 -16.38
CA ARG A 262 -5.65 -2.10 -17.73
C ARG A 262 -5.65 -0.58 -17.62
N VAL A 263 -4.74 0.08 -18.35
CA VAL A 263 -4.64 1.54 -18.36
C VAL A 263 -4.89 2.07 -19.77
N ASP A 264 -5.91 2.89 -19.92
CA ASP A 264 -6.27 3.53 -21.18
C ASP A 264 -6.23 5.06 -21.08
N LEU A 265 -5.66 5.72 -22.07
CA LEU A 265 -5.76 7.16 -22.27
C LEU A 265 -7.00 7.47 -23.11
N VAL A 266 -7.88 8.34 -22.61
CA VAL A 266 -9.08 8.77 -23.31
C VAL A 266 -8.88 10.19 -23.82
N THR A 267 -9.02 10.35 -25.14
CA THR A 267 -8.86 11.66 -25.83
C THR A 267 -10.05 12.58 -25.53
N PRO A 268 -9.95 13.89 -25.80
CA PRO A 268 -11.08 14.82 -25.66
C PRO A 268 -12.32 14.47 -26.49
N THR A 269 -12.14 13.67 -27.57
CA THR A 269 -13.24 13.18 -28.41
C THR A 269 -13.84 11.86 -27.91
N GLY A 270 -13.39 11.35 -26.75
CA GLY A 270 -13.88 10.11 -26.15
C GLY A 270 -13.27 8.82 -26.73
N ARG A 271 -12.28 8.91 -27.61
CA ARG A 271 -11.57 7.73 -28.11
C ARG A 271 -10.54 7.26 -27.07
N HIS A 272 -10.52 5.97 -26.77
CA HIS A 272 -9.55 5.40 -25.87
C HIS A 272 -8.36 4.79 -26.63
N VAL A 273 -7.20 4.89 -25.99
CA VAL A 273 -5.93 4.37 -26.50
C VAL A 273 -5.26 3.58 -25.38
N ARG A 274 -4.98 2.30 -25.59
CA ARG A 274 -4.31 1.47 -24.60
C ARG A 274 -2.91 2.00 -24.32
N VAL A 275 -2.65 2.35 -23.06
CA VAL A 275 -1.33 2.80 -22.59
C VAL A 275 -0.52 1.59 -22.14
N VAL A 276 -1.10 0.78 -21.25
CA VAL A 276 -0.47 -0.43 -20.75
C VAL A 276 -1.53 -1.43 -20.34
N GLN A 277 -1.19 -2.70 -20.48
CA GLN A 277 -1.88 -3.81 -19.83
C GLN A 277 -0.86 -4.46 -18.92
N GLY A 278 -1.22 -4.69 -17.67
CA GLY A 278 -0.33 -5.31 -16.71
C GLY A 278 0.16 -6.67 -17.20
N GLU A 279 1.40 -6.99 -16.90
CA GLU A 279 2.02 -8.26 -17.26
C GLU A 279 2.57 -8.93 -15.99
N GLY A 280 2.09 -10.13 -15.70
CA GLY A 280 2.67 -11.07 -14.74
C GLY A 280 2.84 -10.52 -13.32
N ASP A 281 3.85 -11.00 -12.61
CA ASP A 281 4.05 -10.86 -11.16
C ASP A 281 4.48 -9.47 -10.63
N LYS A 282 4.20 -8.39 -11.34
CA LYS A 282 4.56 -7.05 -10.89
C LYS A 282 3.48 -6.44 -10.02
N ASN A 283 3.90 -5.73 -8.97
CA ASN A 283 2.97 -5.08 -8.03
C ASN A 283 2.65 -3.63 -8.43
N ASP A 284 3.50 -2.94 -9.21
CA ASP A 284 3.34 -1.53 -9.51
C ASP A 284 3.51 -1.27 -11.02
N ILE A 285 2.86 -0.21 -11.52
CA ILE A 285 3.13 0.31 -12.86
C ILE A 285 3.76 1.70 -12.72
N ARG A 286 5.02 1.81 -13.09
CA ARG A 286 5.76 3.07 -13.07
C ARG A 286 6.56 3.24 -14.35
N GLY A 287 6.51 4.42 -14.93
CA GLY A 287 7.30 4.71 -16.13
C GLY A 287 6.63 5.63 -17.12
N LYS A 288 7.24 5.70 -18.29
CA LYS A 288 6.78 6.49 -19.43
C LYS A 288 6.36 5.55 -20.55
N PHE A 289 5.19 5.78 -21.07
CA PHE A 289 4.56 4.97 -22.11
C PHE A 289 4.20 5.86 -23.30
N THR A 290 4.78 5.59 -24.44
CA THR A 290 4.47 6.33 -25.67
C THR A 290 3.42 5.58 -26.46
N VAL A 291 2.35 6.27 -26.83
CA VAL A 291 1.25 5.73 -27.63
C VAL A 291 0.96 6.60 -28.84
N GLU A 292 0.56 5.97 -29.94
CA GLU A 292 0.08 6.67 -31.12
C GLU A 292 -1.37 7.09 -30.92
N LEU A 293 -1.68 8.32 -31.28
CA LEU A 293 -3.03 8.86 -31.16
C LEU A 293 -3.81 8.65 -32.45
N PRO A 294 -5.14 8.46 -32.37
CA PRO A 294 -5.98 8.37 -33.54
C PRO A 294 -5.83 9.59 -34.46
N ALA A 295 -5.80 9.37 -35.77
CA ALA A 295 -5.64 10.44 -36.74
C ALA A 295 -6.72 11.54 -36.56
N GLY A 296 -6.29 12.80 -36.60
CA GLY A 296 -7.15 13.96 -36.37
C GLY A 296 -7.41 14.31 -34.90
N THR A 297 -6.66 13.71 -33.96
CA THR A 297 -6.73 14.11 -32.56
C THR A 297 -6.18 15.51 -32.38
N VAL A 298 -6.91 16.34 -31.63
CA VAL A 298 -6.48 17.69 -31.22
C VAL A 298 -6.21 17.70 -29.72
N SER A 299 -5.25 18.51 -29.31
CA SER A 299 -4.82 18.56 -27.89
C SER A 299 -5.83 19.24 -26.96
N LEU A 300 -6.61 20.20 -27.47
CA LEU A 300 -7.53 21.00 -26.66
C LEU A 300 -8.65 20.15 -26.05
N GLY A 301 -8.86 20.30 -24.75
CA GLY A 301 -9.97 19.71 -24.02
C GLY A 301 -9.54 18.81 -22.87
N ASP A 302 -10.49 18.01 -22.37
CA ASP A 302 -10.31 17.13 -21.24
C ASP A 302 -9.81 15.75 -21.70
N TRP A 303 -8.64 15.40 -21.21
CA TRP A 303 -8.05 14.08 -21.35
C TRP A 303 -8.30 13.29 -20.06
N HIS A 304 -8.58 12.01 -20.21
CA HIS A 304 -8.79 11.15 -19.03
C HIS A 304 -7.83 9.97 -19.07
N LEU A 305 -7.37 9.57 -17.88
CA LEU A 305 -6.73 8.29 -17.68
C LEU A 305 -7.70 7.38 -16.95
N LEU A 306 -7.99 6.24 -17.58
CA LEU A 306 -8.76 5.15 -17.01
C LEU A 306 -7.79 4.08 -16.54
N VAL A 307 -7.86 3.73 -15.27
CA VAL A 307 -7.17 2.57 -14.70
C VAL A 307 -8.25 1.60 -14.25
N ALA A 308 -8.35 0.47 -14.91
CA ALA A 308 -9.35 -0.56 -14.64
C ALA A 308 -8.69 -1.81 -14.06
N ASP A 309 -9.27 -2.35 -13.02
CA ASP A 309 -8.90 -3.62 -12.39
C ASP A 309 -9.91 -4.69 -12.81
N SER A 310 -9.42 -5.85 -13.29
CA SER A 310 -10.24 -6.90 -13.89
C SER A 310 -10.33 -8.17 -13.04
N ALA A 311 -9.65 -8.24 -11.90
CA ALA A 311 -9.70 -9.38 -10.97
C ALA A 311 -9.84 -8.94 -9.52
N GLY A 312 -10.49 -9.76 -8.71
CA GLY A 312 -10.73 -9.48 -7.30
C GLY A 312 -9.52 -9.76 -6.41
N LEU A 313 -9.59 -9.25 -5.17
CA LEU A 313 -8.63 -9.41 -4.07
C LEU A 313 -7.45 -8.43 -4.08
N ASP A 314 -7.36 -7.55 -5.07
CA ASP A 314 -6.25 -6.62 -5.21
C ASP A 314 -6.72 -5.16 -5.18
N ILE A 315 -5.94 -4.29 -4.57
CA ILE A 315 -6.27 -2.87 -4.45
C ILE A 315 -5.05 -2.00 -4.72
N GLY A 316 -5.30 -0.78 -5.16
CA GLY A 316 -4.22 0.14 -5.46
C GLY A 316 -4.58 1.61 -5.47
N THR A 317 -3.61 2.42 -5.87
CA THR A 317 -3.76 3.86 -6.05
C THR A 317 -3.06 4.32 -7.32
N LEU A 318 -3.73 5.16 -8.09
CA LEU A 318 -3.10 6.01 -9.09
C LEU A 318 -2.53 7.22 -8.37
N ASP A 319 -1.24 7.21 -8.06
CA ASP A 319 -0.60 8.24 -7.25
C ASP A 319 -0.35 9.53 -8.04
N ALA A 320 0.09 9.40 -9.30
CA ALA A 320 0.31 10.52 -10.19
C ALA A 320 0.26 10.08 -11.66
N TRP A 321 -0.10 10.99 -12.54
CA TRP A 321 0.13 10.86 -13.96
C TRP A 321 0.30 12.20 -14.65
N SER A 322 0.99 12.18 -15.77
CA SER A 322 1.18 13.34 -16.62
C SER A 322 1.20 12.96 -18.10
N LEU A 323 0.90 13.95 -18.94
CA LEU A 323 0.78 13.81 -20.38
C LEU A 323 1.74 14.76 -21.08
N SER A 324 2.49 14.24 -22.04
CA SER A 324 3.29 15.00 -22.99
C SER A 324 2.82 14.70 -24.40
N LEU A 325 2.18 15.64 -25.06
CA LEU A 325 1.65 15.48 -26.40
C LEU A 325 2.63 16.03 -27.44
N THR A 326 2.88 15.24 -28.48
CA THR A 326 3.71 15.66 -29.62
C THR A 326 2.84 16.24 -30.72
N PRO A 327 2.98 17.55 -31.03
CA PRO A 327 2.26 18.15 -32.15
C PRO A 327 2.66 17.54 -33.50
N SER A 328 1.68 17.34 -34.39
CA SER A 328 1.91 16.81 -35.75
C SER A 328 2.74 17.76 -36.64
N LYS A 329 2.85 19.02 -36.23
CA LYS A 329 3.64 20.01 -36.96
C LYS A 329 5.11 19.95 -36.51
N SER A 330 6.01 19.61 -37.42
CA SER A 330 7.45 19.56 -37.16
C SER A 330 7.98 20.86 -36.58
N GLY A 331 8.72 20.78 -35.47
CA GLY A 331 9.32 21.92 -34.78
C GLY A 331 8.46 22.62 -33.76
N SER A 332 7.22 22.19 -33.53
CA SER A 332 6.41 22.63 -32.37
C SER A 332 6.89 21.98 -31.08
N ALA A 333 6.90 22.76 -30.00
CA ALA A 333 7.26 22.24 -28.68
C ALA A 333 6.16 21.29 -28.15
N ALA A 334 6.55 20.24 -27.44
CA ALA A 334 5.64 19.32 -26.76
C ALA A 334 4.69 20.08 -25.81
N ILE A 335 3.46 19.59 -25.71
CA ILE A 335 2.44 20.11 -24.79
C ILE A 335 2.46 19.26 -23.53
N LEU A 336 2.81 19.85 -22.40
CA LEU A 336 2.92 19.17 -21.12
C LEU A 336 1.73 19.51 -20.21
N ALA A 337 1.12 18.49 -19.63
CA ALA A 337 0.06 18.63 -18.64
C ALA A 337 0.20 17.56 -17.56
N SER A 338 -0.21 17.88 -16.33
CA SER A 338 -0.20 16.95 -15.20
C SER A 338 -1.56 16.95 -14.51
N ALA A 339 -1.99 15.79 -14.05
CA ALA A 339 -3.24 15.68 -13.33
C ALA A 339 -3.13 16.33 -11.94
N ALA A 340 -4.17 17.09 -11.57
CA ALA A 340 -4.26 17.74 -10.26
C ALA A 340 -5.18 16.97 -9.29
N ASP A 341 -5.86 15.93 -9.77
CA ASP A 341 -6.88 15.17 -9.03
C ASP A 341 -6.37 13.82 -8.49
N THR A 342 -5.07 13.58 -8.54
CA THR A 342 -4.41 12.43 -7.93
C THR A 342 -3.89 12.76 -6.52
N PRO A 343 -3.70 11.76 -5.63
CA PRO A 343 -3.90 10.33 -5.85
C PRO A 343 -5.38 9.90 -5.90
N ARG A 344 -5.68 8.86 -6.69
CA ARG A 344 -7.00 8.22 -6.78
C ARG A 344 -6.90 6.74 -6.41
N PHE A 345 -7.91 6.25 -5.73
CA PHE A 345 -8.05 4.84 -5.42
C PHE A 345 -8.47 4.05 -6.66
N ILE A 346 -7.86 2.89 -6.86
CA ILE A 346 -8.26 1.89 -7.83
C ILE A 346 -9.03 0.84 -7.06
N PRO A 347 -10.35 0.74 -7.24
CA PRO A 347 -11.17 -0.22 -6.52
C PRO A 347 -10.92 -1.63 -7.03
N ASP A 348 -11.14 -2.58 -6.17
CA ASP A 348 -11.09 -4.00 -6.45
C ASP A 348 -12.25 -4.44 -7.39
N ALA A 349 -12.01 -5.43 -8.22
CA ALA A 349 -13.02 -6.13 -8.99
C ALA A 349 -13.13 -7.59 -8.45
N PRO A 350 -14.30 -8.18 -8.44
CA PRO A 350 -15.66 -7.79 -8.89
C PRO A 350 -16.47 -7.01 -7.84
N ASP A 351 -15.95 -6.85 -6.61
CA ASP A 351 -16.52 -5.94 -5.60
C ASP A 351 -16.43 -4.49 -6.09
N GLY A 352 -15.79 -4.38 -7.21
CA GLY A 352 -15.70 -3.19 -7.98
C GLY A 352 -17.05 -2.70 -8.27
N ASP A 353 -17.11 -1.72 -8.20
CA ASP A 353 -17.97 -0.68 -8.50
C ASP A 353 -18.70 -0.85 -9.84
N GLY A 354 -19.15 -2.01 -10.21
CA GLY A 354 -19.95 -2.25 -11.40
C GLY A 354 -20.78 -1.06 -11.88
N ALA A 355 -21.69 -1.12 -12.72
CA ALA A 355 -22.40 0.02 -13.31
C ALA A 355 -22.95 1.05 -12.28
N GLY A 356 -23.14 0.66 -11.02
CA GLY A 356 -23.56 1.54 -9.92
C GLY A 356 -22.39 2.06 -9.08
N GLY A 357 -21.40 1.24 -8.82
CA GLY A 357 -20.23 1.49 -7.99
C GLY A 357 -20.53 1.87 -6.54
N HIS A 358 -19.45 1.93 -5.76
CA HIS A 358 -19.51 2.38 -4.37
C HIS A 358 -18.88 3.77 -4.21
N ALA A 359 -19.48 4.63 -3.43
CA ALA A 359 -18.86 5.85 -2.98
C ALA A 359 -17.98 5.53 -1.78
N LEU A 360 -16.70 5.92 -1.85
CA LEU A 360 -15.79 5.79 -0.71
C LEU A 360 -15.90 7.01 0.20
N VAL A 361 -15.97 6.73 1.48
CA VAL A 361 -15.97 7.74 2.54
C VAL A 361 -14.70 7.58 3.36
N GLU A 362 -13.80 8.56 3.26
CA GLU A 362 -12.57 8.60 4.05
C GLU A 362 -12.78 9.49 5.29
N ILE A 363 -12.33 9.00 6.43
CA ILE A 363 -12.49 9.68 7.70
C ILE A 363 -11.17 9.69 8.45
N GLU A 364 -10.74 10.86 8.90
CA GLU A 364 -9.54 10.96 9.73
C GLU A 364 -9.79 10.27 11.08
N PRO A 365 -8.90 9.35 11.48
CA PRO A 365 -9.03 8.65 12.75
C PRO A 365 -8.69 9.56 13.93
N PRO A 366 -9.10 9.20 15.16
CA PRO A 366 -8.53 9.80 16.35
C PRO A 366 -7.02 9.56 16.37
N THR A 367 -6.28 10.40 17.12
CA THR A 367 -4.81 10.34 17.14
C THR A 367 -4.28 8.95 17.49
N ILE A 368 -3.68 8.28 16.50
CA ILE A 368 -2.95 7.03 16.67
C ILE A 368 -1.47 7.37 16.86
N ARG A 369 -0.87 7.00 18.01
CA ARG A 369 0.54 7.34 18.29
C ARG A 369 1.54 6.42 17.58
N THR A 370 1.30 5.12 17.58
CA THR A 370 2.15 4.12 16.91
C THR A 370 1.27 3.11 16.18
N MET A 371 0.29 2.55 16.87
CA MET A 371 -0.64 1.57 16.34
C MET A 371 -1.89 1.58 17.20
N ALA A 372 -3.07 1.57 16.58
CA ALA A 372 -4.31 1.16 17.23
C ALA A 372 -4.50 -0.34 17.01
N ALA A 373 -5.16 -1.02 17.93
CA ALA A 373 -5.41 -2.45 17.82
C ALA A 373 -6.68 -2.81 18.58
N ARG A 374 -7.48 -3.71 17.98
CA ARG A 374 -8.69 -4.26 18.55
C ARG A 374 -8.68 -5.78 18.44
N LEU A 375 -9.22 -6.45 19.41
CA LEU A 375 -9.28 -7.90 19.48
C LEU A 375 -10.69 -8.33 19.89
N GLY A 376 -11.48 -8.82 18.93
CA GLY A 376 -12.80 -9.38 19.15
C GLY A 376 -12.75 -10.89 19.17
N ARG A 377 -13.78 -11.49 19.74
CA ARG A 377 -13.90 -12.95 19.80
C ARG A 377 -15.35 -13.40 19.79
N VAL A 378 -15.60 -14.56 19.21
CA VAL A 378 -16.88 -15.25 19.30
C VAL A 378 -16.65 -16.75 19.46
N VAL A 379 -17.44 -17.39 20.31
CA VAL A 379 -17.45 -18.84 20.51
C VAL A 379 -18.66 -19.41 19.79
N ALA A 380 -18.43 -20.24 18.79
CA ALA A 380 -19.48 -20.94 18.07
C ALA A 380 -19.89 -22.22 18.77
N SER A 381 -18.91 -22.99 19.30
CA SER A 381 -19.12 -24.22 20.08
C SER A 381 -17.90 -24.48 20.98
N ALA A 382 -17.89 -25.60 21.70
CA ALA A 382 -16.73 -26.05 22.46
C ALA A 382 -15.51 -26.41 21.58
N LYS A 383 -15.69 -26.51 20.24
CA LYS A 383 -14.67 -26.93 19.29
C LYS A 383 -14.38 -25.88 18.21
N SER A 384 -15.15 -24.81 18.16
CA SER A 384 -15.06 -23.80 17.11
C SER A 384 -15.38 -22.41 17.64
N GLY A 385 -14.62 -21.45 17.22
CA GLY A 385 -14.80 -20.03 17.48
C GLY A 385 -13.87 -19.20 16.63
N PHE A 386 -13.97 -17.89 16.75
CA PHE A 386 -13.20 -16.94 15.95
C PHE A 386 -12.58 -15.86 16.82
N THR A 387 -11.39 -15.47 16.45
CA THR A 387 -10.69 -14.29 16.97
C THR A 387 -10.48 -13.32 15.83
N ARG A 388 -10.98 -12.10 15.95
CA ARG A 388 -10.71 -11.02 14.98
C ARG A 388 -9.66 -10.08 15.53
N LEU A 389 -8.61 -9.86 14.77
CA LEU A 389 -7.57 -8.88 15.06
C LEU A 389 -7.61 -7.76 14.02
N GLU A 390 -7.74 -6.54 14.50
CA GLU A 390 -7.62 -5.33 13.68
C GLU A 390 -6.47 -4.47 14.18
N LEU A 391 -5.62 -4.04 13.25
CA LEU A 391 -4.45 -3.21 13.50
C LEU A 391 -4.47 -2.01 12.57
N ASP A 392 -4.18 -0.82 13.11
CA ASP A 392 -4.05 0.42 12.35
C ASP A 392 -2.73 1.09 12.76
N ALA A 393 -1.75 1.17 11.85
CA ALA A 393 -0.51 1.90 12.10
C ALA A 393 -0.77 3.41 12.10
N ALA A 394 -0.04 4.15 12.91
CA ALA A 394 -0.13 5.61 12.89
C ALA A 394 0.09 6.16 11.48
N PRO A 395 -0.60 7.22 11.07
CA PRO A 395 -0.34 7.90 9.80
C PRO A 395 1.11 8.36 9.66
N GLN A 396 1.77 8.53 10.79
CA GLN A 396 3.19 8.84 10.89
C GLN A 396 3.76 8.22 12.17
N LEU A 397 4.66 7.25 12.04
CA LEU A 397 5.25 6.55 13.19
C LEU A 397 6.16 7.45 14.03
N ARG A 398 6.88 8.37 13.40
CA ARG A 398 7.73 9.36 14.06
C ARG A 398 7.72 10.66 13.26
N PRO A 399 7.76 11.83 13.92
CA PRO A 399 7.89 13.11 13.23
C PRO A 399 9.28 13.27 12.61
N LEU A 400 9.38 14.12 11.61
CA LEU A 400 10.64 14.56 11.04
C LEU A 400 11.50 15.26 12.13
N PRO A 401 12.80 15.01 12.17
CA PRO A 401 13.70 15.67 13.12
C PRO A 401 13.82 17.16 12.75
N ARG A 402 13.52 18.03 13.71
CA ARG A 402 13.63 19.49 13.50
C ARG A 402 15.02 19.98 13.88
N ARG A 403 15.58 20.90 13.08
CA ARG A 403 16.92 21.51 13.28
C ARG A 403 18.00 20.44 13.50
N ALA A 404 17.93 19.36 12.73
CA ALA A 404 18.89 18.28 12.84
C ALA A 404 20.28 18.72 12.35
N SER A 405 21.32 18.17 12.98
CA SER A 405 22.69 18.20 12.45
C SER A 405 23.02 16.83 11.87
N VAL A 406 23.31 16.77 10.57
CA VAL A 406 23.54 15.52 9.84
C VAL A 406 24.97 15.47 9.33
N ALA A 407 25.77 14.48 9.73
CA ALA A 407 27.07 14.20 9.15
C ALA A 407 26.91 13.04 8.15
N PHE A 408 27.10 13.31 6.88
CA PHE A 408 27.15 12.31 5.83
C PHE A 408 28.58 11.82 5.67
N VAL A 409 28.82 10.53 5.85
CA VAL A 409 30.13 9.89 5.66
C VAL A 409 30.13 9.27 4.27
N LEU A 410 30.91 9.85 3.36
CA LEU A 410 30.89 9.57 1.94
C LEU A 410 32.13 8.77 1.56
N ASP A 411 31.89 7.62 0.95
CA ASP A 411 32.95 6.79 0.41
C ASP A 411 33.51 7.44 -0.86
N VAL A 412 34.79 7.77 -0.84
CA VAL A 412 35.55 8.25 -2.01
C VAL A 412 36.74 7.32 -2.26
N SER A 413 36.62 6.05 -1.91
CA SER A 413 37.57 5.02 -2.31
C SER A 413 37.57 4.87 -3.85
N ARG A 414 38.62 4.28 -4.38
CA ARG A 414 38.79 4.15 -5.83
C ARG A 414 37.83 3.08 -6.44
N SER A 415 37.24 2.25 -5.62
CA SER A 415 36.16 1.34 -6.03
C SER A 415 34.88 2.07 -6.46
N MET A 416 34.71 3.33 -6.00
CA MET A 416 33.57 4.17 -6.37
C MET A 416 33.78 4.83 -7.72
N THR A 417 32.86 4.63 -8.63
CA THR A 417 32.82 5.31 -9.93
C THR A 417 32.28 6.74 -9.79
N GLU A 418 32.35 7.52 -10.86
CA GLU A 418 31.73 8.86 -10.89
C GLU A 418 30.22 8.77 -10.72
N ASP A 419 29.58 7.74 -11.28
CA ASP A 419 28.13 7.49 -11.16
C ASP A 419 27.74 7.10 -9.74
N ASP A 420 28.56 6.28 -9.05
CA ASP A 420 28.35 5.92 -7.63
C ASP A 420 28.45 7.17 -6.75
N LEU A 421 29.45 8.00 -6.97
CA LEU A 421 29.59 9.26 -6.24
C LEU A 421 28.38 10.19 -6.48
N ALA A 422 27.91 10.28 -7.73
CA ALA A 422 26.72 11.04 -8.07
C ALA A 422 25.47 10.45 -7.37
N ALA A 423 25.33 9.12 -7.32
CA ALA A 423 24.23 8.45 -6.60
C ALA A 423 24.26 8.75 -5.10
N GLN A 424 25.43 8.69 -4.46
CA GLN A 424 25.60 9.09 -3.06
C GLN A 424 25.14 10.55 -2.82
N LEU A 425 25.53 11.47 -3.68
CA LEU A 425 25.14 12.88 -3.57
C LEU A 425 23.63 13.08 -3.79
N ARG A 426 22.99 12.28 -4.65
CA ARG A 426 21.53 12.27 -4.81
C ARG A 426 20.82 11.77 -3.54
N ILE A 427 21.33 10.73 -2.89
CA ILE A 427 20.81 10.25 -1.59
C ILE A 427 20.89 11.36 -0.54
N ILE A 428 22.03 12.06 -0.44
CA ILE A 428 22.22 13.19 0.47
C ILE A 428 21.20 14.31 0.18
N THR A 429 21.05 14.69 -1.07
CA THR A 429 20.13 15.74 -1.49
C THR A 429 18.67 15.35 -1.20
N ALA A 430 18.31 14.11 -1.49
CA ALA A 430 16.99 13.55 -1.21
C ALA A 430 16.69 13.51 0.30
N TYR A 431 17.65 13.06 1.12
CA TYR A 431 17.52 13.12 2.57
C TYR A 431 17.24 14.54 3.07
N MET A 432 18.08 15.50 2.63
CA MET A 432 18.02 16.88 3.10
C MET A 432 16.80 17.63 2.61
N SER A 433 16.15 17.21 1.52
CA SER A 433 14.90 17.80 1.05
C SER A 433 13.74 17.64 2.06
N HIS A 434 13.78 16.60 2.89
CA HIS A 434 12.78 16.37 3.93
C HIS A 434 12.97 17.21 5.20
N VAL A 435 14.15 17.79 5.40
CA VAL A 435 14.53 18.51 6.63
C VAL A 435 15.07 19.91 6.31
N PRO A 436 14.24 20.83 5.81
CA PRO A 436 14.67 22.13 5.30
C PRO A 436 15.30 23.04 6.36
N ASP A 437 15.08 22.75 7.65
CA ASP A 437 15.64 23.47 8.79
C ASP A 437 16.91 22.79 9.38
N ALA A 438 17.41 21.74 8.74
CA ALA A 438 18.60 21.02 9.16
C ALA A 438 19.89 21.64 8.57
N SER A 439 21.02 21.24 9.14
CA SER A 439 22.34 21.53 8.61
C SER A 439 23.15 20.24 8.42
N ALA A 440 23.98 20.21 7.37
CA ALA A 440 24.75 19.06 7.00
C ALA A 440 26.26 19.37 6.91
N GLU A 441 27.08 18.39 7.28
CA GLU A 441 28.48 18.28 6.94
C GLU A 441 28.70 17.02 6.11
N ILE A 442 29.58 17.06 5.13
CA ILE A 442 30.07 15.87 4.44
C ILE A 442 31.46 15.53 4.98
N VAL A 443 31.65 14.28 5.32
CA VAL A 443 32.92 13.69 5.67
C VAL A 443 33.30 12.70 4.58
N ALA A 444 34.23 13.03 3.74
CA ALA A 444 34.78 12.11 2.76
C ALA A 444 35.81 11.17 3.41
N PHE A 445 35.78 9.89 3.07
CA PHE A 445 36.81 8.96 3.51
C PHE A 445 37.34 8.09 2.37
N ASP A 446 38.62 7.86 2.45
CA ASP A 446 39.40 6.89 1.73
C ASP A 446 40.30 6.17 2.77
N ARG A 447 41.60 6.29 2.71
CA ARG A 447 42.51 5.85 3.79
C ARG A 447 42.39 6.72 5.06
N GLU A 448 41.83 7.93 4.95
CA GLU A 448 41.62 8.89 6.04
C GLU A 448 40.21 9.50 5.95
N GLY A 449 39.69 9.92 7.09
CA GLY A 449 38.47 10.73 7.15
C GLY A 449 38.80 12.22 7.10
N ARG A 450 38.04 13.00 6.31
CA ARG A 450 38.22 14.47 6.22
C ARG A 450 36.91 15.21 6.05
N ARG A 451 36.76 16.33 6.75
CA ARG A 451 35.61 17.20 6.58
C ARG A 451 35.69 17.95 5.25
N VAL A 452 34.63 17.91 4.47
CA VAL A 452 34.54 18.50 3.13
C VAL A 452 34.27 20.00 3.21
N PHE A 453 33.26 20.39 4.02
CA PHE A 453 32.91 21.79 4.18
C PHE A 453 33.73 22.46 5.31
N GLY A 454 34.08 21.70 6.34
CA GLY A 454 34.74 22.22 7.55
C GLY A 454 33.75 22.81 8.57
N GLU A 455 32.47 22.99 8.19
CA GLU A 455 31.39 23.47 9.03
C GLU A 455 30.06 22.84 8.61
N PHE A 456 29.03 22.94 9.45
CA PHE A 456 27.70 22.47 9.10
C PHE A 456 27.00 23.54 8.25
N VAL A 457 26.69 23.17 7.00
CA VAL A 457 26.03 24.04 6.01
C VAL A 457 24.52 23.86 6.12
N ALA A 458 23.76 24.96 6.15
CA ALA A 458 22.30 24.89 6.17
C ALA A 458 21.75 24.31 4.87
N GLN A 459 20.64 23.54 4.96
CA GLN A 459 20.04 22.83 3.82
C GLN A 459 19.89 23.71 2.56
N PRO A 460 19.39 24.96 2.59
CA PRO A 460 19.24 25.77 1.37
C PRO A 460 20.55 26.10 0.65
N GLN A 461 21.68 26.00 1.33
CA GLN A 461 23.02 26.29 0.79
C GLN A 461 23.78 25.03 0.38
N LEU A 462 23.23 23.84 0.68
CA LEU A 462 23.94 22.57 0.53
C LEU A 462 24.33 22.29 -0.92
N ALA A 463 23.42 22.47 -1.87
CA ALA A 463 23.71 22.22 -3.29
C ALA A 463 24.90 23.04 -3.79
N ALA A 464 24.95 24.33 -3.45
CA ALA A 464 26.09 25.21 -3.82
C ALA A 464 27.39 24.79 -3.12
N ALA A 465 27.32 24.34 -1.86
CA ALA A 465 28.48 23.84 -1.13
C ALA A 465 29.03 22.54 -1.74
N ILE A 466 28.15 21.62 -2.16
CA ILE A 466 28.57 20.39 -2.86
C ILE A 466 29.25 20.73 -4.20
N GLN A 467 28.63 21.58 -5.02
CA GLN A 467 29.22 21.99 -6.30
C GLN A 467 30.62 22.62 -6.11
N LYS A 468 30.73 23.49 -5.11
CA LYS A 468 32.02 24.09 -4.78
C LYS A 468 33.06 23.06 -4.33
N ALA A 469 32.69 22.12 -3.48
CA ALA A 469 33.56 21.06 -2.99
C ALA A 469 34.05 20.13 -4.11
N SER A 470 33.16 19.81 -5.06
CA SER A 470 33.50 19.02 -6.26
C SER A 470 34.51 19.79 -7.15
N ALA A 471 34.26 21.09 -7.41
CA ALA A 471 35.16 21.93 -8.20
C ALA A 471 36.51 22.12 -7.52
N ASP A 472 36.54 22.22 -6.18
CA ASP A 472 37.76 22.30 -5.38
C ASP A 472 38.54 20.96 -5.27
N GLY A 473 38.01 19.88 -5.87
CA GLY A 473 38.60 18.52 -5.85
C GLY A 473 38.56 17.82 -4.48
N LYS A 474 37.69 18.27 -3.56
CA LYS A 474 37.60 17.71 -2.20
C LYS A 474 36.89 16.33 -2.15
N LEU A 475 36.17 15.97 -3.21
CA LEU A 475 35.51 14.69 -3.39
C LEU A 475 36.26 13.76 -4.36
N LYS A 476 37.55 13.99 -4.58
CA LYS A 476 38.39 13.18 -5.47
C LYS A 476 38.60 11.81 -4.86
N VAL A 477 38.40 10.76 -5.67
CA VAL A 477 38.61 9.38 -5.26
C VAL A 477 40.10 9.07 -5.01
N GLY A 478 40.36 8.21 -4.03
CA GLY A 478 41.69 7.79 -3.60
C GLY A 478 41.72 6.32 -3.17
N ASN A 479 42.90 5.75 -3.07
CA ASN A 479 43.04 4.38 -2.51
C ASN A 479 42.77 4.38 -1.01
N GLY A 480 42.17 3.31 -0.53
CA GLY A 480 41.88 3.05 0.87
C GLY A 480 40.43 3.10 1.19
N SER A 481 39.97 2.18 2.06
CA SER A 481 38.58 2.08 2.50
C SER A 481 38.54 1.92 4.03
N ALA A 482 38.83 3.02 4.73
CA ALA A 482 38.89 3.07 6.19
C ALA A 482 37.63 3.76 6.77
N LEU A 483 36.49 3.06 6.68
CA LEU A 483 35.17 3.54 7.13
C LEU A 483 35.21 4.08 8.58
N GLU A 484 35.92 3.38 9.49
CA GLU A 484 36.01 3.79 10.89
C GLU A 484 36.66 5.17 11.06
N ARG A 485 37.55 5.58 10.15
CA ARG A 485 38.14 6.93 10.20
C ARG A 485 37.14 8.00 9.76
N GLY A 486 36.35 7.71 8.73
CA GLY A 486 35.24 8.57 8.34
C GLY A 486 34.21 8.72 9.46
N LEU A 487 33.82 7.61 10.10
CA LEU A 487 32.89 7.62 11.24
C LEU A 487 33.42 8.40 12.43
N ALA A 488 34.74 8.30 12.76
CA ALA A 488 35.34 9.06 13.85
C ALA A 488 35.24 10.57 13.60
N VAL A 489 35.63 11.03 12.42
CA VAL A 489 35.53 12.45 12.06
C VAL A 489 34.10 12.97 12.08
N ALA A 490 33.14 12.15 11.64
CA ALA A 490 31.71 12.49 11.69
C ALA A 490 31.23 12.61 13.14
N ALA A 491 31.55 11.62 14.00
CA ALA A 491 31.19 11.62 15.40
C ALA A 491 31.78 12.83 16.15
N GLU A 492 33.07 13.12 15.95
CA GLU A 492 33.75 14.30 16.51
C GLU A 492 33.11 15.63 16.05
N SER A 493 32.76 15.73 14.75
CA SER A 493 32.10 16.93 14.20
C SER A 493 30.73 17.21 14.85
N LEU A 494 30.06 16.17 15.32
CA LEU A 494 28.76 16.23 15.98
C LEU A 494 28.85 16.41 17.50
N ALA A 495 30.01 16.12 18.13
CA ALA A 495 30.18 16.06 19.59
C ALA A 495 29.68 17.31 20.34
N THR A 496 29.75 18.48 19.72
CA THR A 496 29.32 19.76 20.31
C THR A 496 27.96 20.24 19.82
N ARG A 497 27.28 19.44 18.98
CA ARG A 497 25.97 19.82 18.41
C ARG A 497 24.83 19.52 19.36
N ASN A 498 23.86 20.42 19.39
CA ASN A 498 22.64 20.27 20.19
C ASN A 498 21.46 19.87 19.29
N GLY A 499 20.49 19.13 19.85
CA GLY A 499 19.31 18.67 19.14
C GLY A 499 19.51 17.30 18.46
N PRO A 500 18.64 16.93 17.51
CA PRO A 500 18.75 15.66 16.81
C PRO A 500 20.04 15.60 15.98
N THR A 501 20.87 14.60 16.23
CA THR A 501 22.09 14.34 15.48
C THR A 501 22.00 13.05 14.70
N ARG A 502 22.52 13.05 13.47
CA ARG A 502 22.47 11.92 12.54
C ARG A 502 23.84 11.71 11.91
N ILE A 503 24.22 10.46 11.76
CA ILE A 503 25.31 10.01 10.89
C ILE A 503 24.69 9.12 9.82
N VAL A 504 24.95 9.42 8.56
CA VAL A 504 24.53 8.59 7.43
C VAL A 504 25.78 8.24 6.65
N ALA A 505 26.29 7.02 6.85
CA ALA A 505 27.47 6.53 6.15
C ALA A 505 27.04 5.80 4.88
N ILE A 506 27.61 6.19 3.74
CA ILE A 506 27.31 5.63 2.43
C ILE A 506 28.60 5.02 1.88
N THR A 507 28.64 3.71 1.61
CA THR A 507 29.81 2.95 1.18
C THR A 507 29.40 1.70 0.42
N ASP A 508 30.24 1.25 -0.54
CA ASP A 508 30.05 -0.03 -1.22
C ASP A 508 30.40 -1.26 -0.34
N ALA A 509 30.78 -1.01 0.91
CA ALA A 509 31.19 -2.02 1.89
C ALA A 509 32.42 -2.86 1.51
N ARG A 510 33.22 -2.45 0.53
CA ARG A 510 34.48 -3.11 0.16
C ARG A 510 35.62 -2.68 1.09
N LEU A 511 35.47 -3.05 2.37
CA LEU A 511 36.38 -2.66 3.43
C LEU A 511 37.60 -3.58 3.49
N ARG A 512 38.71 -3.09 4.08
CA ARG A 512 39.94 -3.87 4.29
C ARG A 512 39.71 -5.08 5.19
N ALA A 513 40.50 -6.17 5.02
CA ALA A 513 40.32 -7.43 5.75
C ALA A 513 40.40 -7.30 7.27
N ARG A 514 41.19 -6.37 7.78
CA ARG A 514 41.30 -6.11 9.22
C ARG A 514 40.24 -5.18 9.79
N PHE A 515 39.29 -4.70 8.96
CA PHE A 515 38.14 -3.99 9.47
C PHE A 515 37.29 -4.92 10.35
N ARG A 516 36.82 -4.43 11.46
CA ARG A 516 35.89 -5.11 12.35
C ARG A 516 34.90 -4.09 12.89
N ASN A 517 33.68 -4.57 13.18
CA ASN A 517 32.59 -3.71 13.64
C ASN A 517 32.95 -2.96 14.95
N ASP A 518 33.78 -3.55 15.84
CA ASP A 518 34.25 -2.90 17.05
C ASP A 518 35.11 -1.64 16.79
N LEU A 519 35.79 -1.54 15.66
CA LEU A 519 36.50 -0.31 15.27
C LEU A 519 35.53 0.80 14.92
N ALA A 520 34.42 0.48 14.25
CA ALA A 520 33.36 1.45 13.97
C ALA A 520 32.65 1.89 15.26
N ASP A 521 32.36 0.98 16.18
CA ASP A 521 31.75 1.30 17.48
C ASP A 521 32.65 2.23 18.31
N GLN A 522 33.97 1.99 18.34
CA GLN A 522 34.93 2.86 18.98
C GLN A 522 34.96 4.25 18.31
N ALA A 523 34.94 4.29 16.98
CA ALA A 523 34.94 5.53 16.21
C ALA A 523 33.70 6.40 16.47
N LEU A 524 32.55 5.77 16.73
CA LEU A 524 31.29 6.45 17.03
C LEU A 524 31.14 6.89 18.48
N THR A 525 32.06 6.51 19.38
CA THR A 525 31.99 6.89 20.81
C THR A 525 31.88 8.39 21.08
N PRO A 526 32.53 9.31 20.32
CA PRO A 526 32.39 10.74 20.52
C PRO A 526 31.02 11.33 20.14
N ALA A 527 30.19 10.58 19.41
CA ALA A 527 28.90 11.10 18.97
C ALA A 527 27.97 11.42 20.16
N PRO A 528 27.10 12.43 20.06
CA PRO A 528 26.18 12.79 21.12
C PRO A 528 25.27 11.63 21.52
N HIS A 529 24.96 11.54 22.82
CA HIS A 529 24.03 10.53 23.29
C HIS A 529 22.66 10.67 22.59
N GLY A 530 22.23 9.62 21.92
CA GLY A 530 20.98 9.62 21.14
C GLY A 530 21.17 9.95 19.65
N ALA A 531 22.39 10.12 19.19
CA ALA A 531 22.68 10.13 17.76
C ALA A 531 22.21 8.84 17.11
N VAL A 532 21.69 8.95 15.90
CA VAL A 532 21.31 7.80 15.08
C VAL A 532 22.30 7.66 13.93
N THR A 533 22.85 6.47 13.78
CA THR A 533 23.79 6.15 12.69
C THR A 533 23.16 5.18 11.74
N HIS A 534 22.97 5.57 10.48
CA HIS A 534 22.60 4.66 9.38
C HIS A 534 23.82 4.30 8.55
N LEU A 535 23.80 3.10 8.03
CA LEU A 535 24.72 2.64 6.99
C LEU A 535 23.93 2.40 5.71
N VAL A 536 24.37 2.95 4.60
CA VAL A 536 23.72 2.81 3.29
C VAL A 536 24.72 2.21 2.32
N ILE A 537 24.32 1.10 1.69
CA ILE A 537 25.06 0.46 0.61
C ILE A 537 24.35 0.80 -0.70
N PRO A 538 24.97 1.60 -1.59
CA PRO A 538 24.38 1.91 -2.89
C PRO A 538 24.25 0.65 -3.75
N GLU A 539 23.14 0.55 -4.46
CA GLU A 539 22.91 -0.47 -5.49
C GLU A 539 22.54 0.20 -6.82
N GLU A 540 22.93 -0.40 -7.93
CA GLU A 540 22.48 0.02 -9.24
C GLU A 540 21.07 -0.47 -9.51
N SER A 541 20.18 0.43 -9.90
CA SER A 541 18.80 0.13 -10.30
C SER A 541 18.27 1.24 -11.20
N SER A 542 17.35 0.87 -12.08
CA SER A 542 16.58 1.83 -12.88
C SER A 542 15.53 2.60 -12.07
N SER A 543 15.13 2.07 -10.91
CA SER A 543 14.14 2.67 -10.01
C SER A 543 14.74 2.97 -8.65
N ALA A 544 14.30 4.06 -8.03
CA ALA A 544 14.69 4.41 -6.68
C ALA A 544 14.08 3.44 -5.66
N PHE A 545 14.86 3.00 -4.70
CA PHE A 545 14.37 2.23 -3.58
C PHE A 545 15.24 2.40 -2.35
N ILE A 546 14.68 2.00 -1.20
CA ILE A 546 15.42 1.78 0.04
C ILE A 546 14.94 0.45 0.64
N ARG A 547 15.86 -0.44 1.00
CA ARG A 547 15.57 -1.75 1.55
C ARG A 547 16.47 -2.02 2.76
N ARG A 548 15.84 -2.34 3.89
CA ARG A 548 16.53 -2.73 5.12
C ARG A 548 17.16 -4.12 4.96
N ASP A 549 18.35 -4.30 5.53
CA ASP A 549 19.00 -5.62 5.65
C ASP A 549 19.68 -5.77 7.02
N ASP A 550 19.05 -6.53 7.90
CA ASP A 550 19.61 -6.87 9.23
C ASP A 550 20.55 -8.08 9.19
N SER A 551 20.65 -8.78 8.04
CA SER A 551 21.49 -9.96 7.89
C SER A 551 22.92 -9.64 7.42
N HIS A 552 23.14 -8.45 6.91
CA HIS A 552 24.44 -8.00 6.43
C HIS A 552 25.47 -7.95 7.56
N VAL A 553 26.73 -8.34 7.27
CA VAL A 553 27.81 -8.42 8.26
C VAL A 553 28.07 -7.09 9.00
N LEU A 554 27.78 -5.95 8.39
CA LEU A 554 27.93 -4.63 8.99
C LEU A 554 26.67 -4.14 9.71
N ALA A 555 25.55 -4.86 9.69
CA ALA A 555 24.27 -4.39 10.25
C ALA A 555 24.33 -4.18 11.78
N SER A 556 25.24 -4.85 12.49
CA SER A 556 25.43 -4.64 13.95
C SER A 556 25.91 -3.22 14.29
N ILE A 557 26.63 -2.53 13.39
CA ILE A 557 27.11 -1.17 13.62
C ILE A 557 25.93 -0.20 13.77
N PRO A 558 25.05 -0.02 12.77
CA PRO A 558 23.92 0.88 12.94
C PRO A 558 22.92 0.40 14.01
N ASP A 559 22.69 -0.91 14.19
CA ASP A 559 21.79 -1.45 15.23
C ASP A 559 22.25 -1.03 16.64
N GLY A 560 23.56 -1.11 16.92
CA GLY A 560 24.16 -0.60 18.18
C GLY A 560 24.02 0.91 18.38
N HIS A 561 23.84 1.66 17.30
CA HIS A 561 23.73 3.12 17.28
C HIS A 561 22.35 3.63 16.83
N ARG A 562 21.28 2.91 17.16
CA ARG A 562 19.85 3.24 16.96
C ARG A 562 19.41 3.39 15.50
N GLY A 563 20.26 3.05 14.55
CA GLY A 563 20.01 3.13 13.12
C GLY A 563 19.77 1.77 12.48
N VAL A 564 19.89 1.74 11.17
CA VAL A 564 19.64 0.55 10.33
C VAL A 564 20.62 0.57 9.17
N LEU A 565 21.01 -0.60 8.69
CA LEU A 565 21.66 -0.76 7.42
C LEU A 565 20.61 -0.86 6.32
N PHE A 566 20.80 -0.06 5.28
CA PHE A 566 19.96 -0.06 4.10
C PHE A 566 20.77 -0.30 2.83
N PHE A 567 20.19 -1.04 1.89
CA PHE A 567 20.53 -0.95 0.49
C PHE A 567 19.65 0.12 -0.17
N ALA A 568 20.22 0.96 -1.03
CA ALA A 568 19.49 2.05 -1.65
C ALA A 568 19.95 2.31 -3.09
N ALA A 569 18.99 2.60 -3.96
CA ALA A 569 19.25 3.10 -5.30
C ALA A 569 18.67 4.50 -5.48
N ALA A 570 19.45 5.38 -6.11
CA ALA A 570 19.05 6.76 -6.39
C ALA A 570 19.41 7.14 -7.84
N PRO A 571 18.72 6.55 -8.84
CA PRO A 571 18.98 6.85 -10.25
C PRO A 571 18.59 8.30 -10.58
N GLU A 572 19.30 8.92 -11.53
CA GLU A 572 19.07 10.33 -11.87
C GLU A 572 17.70 10.57 -12.50
N ALA A 573 17.23 9.61 -13.30
CA ALA A 573 15.98 9.75 -14.04
C ALA A 573 14.73 9.58 -13.15
N ASP A 574 14.86 8.99 -11.97
CA ASP A 574 13.72 8.69 -11.10
C ASP A 574 13.40 9.85 -10.15
N LYS A 575 12.25 10.48 -10.36
CA LYS A 575 11.77 11.58 -9.51
C LYS A 575 11.32 11.14 -8.12
N SER A 576 11.11 9.84 -7.89
CA SER A 576 10.67 9.29 -6.60
C SER A 576 11.80 9.16 -5.58
N VAL A 577 13.06 9.40 -5.96
CA VAL A 577 14.24 9.29 -5.06
C VAL A 577 14.00 9.99 -3.71
N ALA A 578 13.47 11.20 -3.72
CA ALA A 578 13.19 11.91 -2.47
C ALA A 578 12.19 11.15 -1.60
N ALA A 579 11.07 10.70 -2.17
CA ALA A 579 10.04 9.97 -1.44
C ALA A 579 10.58 8.66 -0.85
N GLN A 580 11.35 7.89 -1.64
CA GLN A 580 11.95 6.64 -1.19
C GLN A 580 12.95 6.85 -0.04
N MET A 581 13.75 7.90 -0.08
CA MET A 581 14.75 8.19 0.96
C MET A 581 14.15 8.69 2.29
N LEU A 582 12.83 8.86 2.40
CA LEU A 582 12.18 9.25 3.66
C LEU A 582 12.48 8.26 4.79
N GLY A 583 12.60 6.97 4.48
CA GLY A 583 12.94 5.92 5.45
C GLY A 583 14.32 6.10 6.14
N LEU A 584 15.25 6.84 5.53
CA LEU A 584 16.52 7.24 6.15
C LEU A 584 16.36 8.41 7.13
N VAL A 585 15.34 9.25 6.92
CA VAL A 585 15.15 10.48 7.72
C VAL A 585 14.36 10.20 8.98
N ARG A 586 13.38 9.32 8.89
CA ARG A 586 12.54 8.86 9.99
C ARG A 586 12.01 7.44 9.72
N PRO A 587 11.68 6.67 10.77
CA PRO A 587 11.09 5.36 10.55
C PRO A 587 9.68 5.52 9.94
N ILE A 588 9.43 4.74 8.89
CA ILE A 588 8.16 4.71 8.14
C ILE A 588 7.46 3.35 8.27
N ALA A 589 8.08 2.38 8.94
CA ALA A 589 7.52 1.05 9.14
C ALA A 589 7.95 0.45 10.48
N ILE A 590 7.22 -0.57 10.90
CA ILE A 590 7.60 -1.52 11.96
C ILE A 590 8.09 -2.78 11.26
N ASP A 591 9.39 -2.99 11.26
CA ASP A 591 10.04 -4.13 10.62
C ASP A 591 10.05 -5.36 11.53
N HIS A 592 10.23 -6.55 10.95
CA HIS A 592 10.18 -7.84 11.66
C HIS A 592 8.91 -7.96 12.51
N PHE A 593 7.80 -7.53 11.93
CA PHE A 593 6.52 -7.50 12.61
C PHE A 593 6.01 -8.93 12.83
N LYS A 594 5.61 -9.22 14.06
CA LYS A 594 5.10 -10.53 14.45
C LYS A 594 3.92 -10.39 15.40
N VAL A 595 2.95 -11.27 15.22
CA VAL A 595 1.81 -11.46 16.11
C VAL A 595 1.98 -12.81 16.80
N SER A 596 1.91 -12.81 18.13
CA SER A 596 2.00 -14.03 18.92
C SER A 596 0.72 -14.18 19.75
N GLY A 597 0.26 -15.42 19.94
CA GLY A 597 -0.98 -15.73 20.66
C GLY A 597 -2.17 -16.03 19.73
N VAL A 598 -1.95 -16.09 18.43
CA VAL A 598 -2.84 -16.65 17.42
C VAL A 598 -2.28 -17.97 16.90
N ASP A 599 -3.10 -18.79 16.28
CA ASP A 599 -2.66 -20.03 15.68
C ASP A 599 -1.74 -19.75 14.47
N PRO A 600 -0.44 -20.16 14.55
CA PRO A 600 0.51 -19.88 13.48
C PRO A 600 0.26 -20.71 12.22
N GLY A 601 -0.59 -21.73 12.28
CA GLY A 601 -0.95 -22.58 11.14
C GLY A 601 -2.21 -22.14 10.40
N SER A 602 -2.84 -21.02 10.80
CA SER A 602 -4.01 -20.49 10.11
C SER A 602 -3.60 -19.69 8.86
N ASP A 603 -4.46 -19.71 7.83
CA ASP A 603 -4.23 -18.92 6.59
C ASP A 603 -4.05 -17.44 6.93
N ALA A 604 -4.89 -16.90 7.81
CA ALA A 604 -4.76 -15.51 8.28
C ALA A 604 -3.42 -15.19 8.97
N ALA A 605 -2.72 -16.17 9.55
CA ALA A 605 -1.39 -15.96 10.11
C ALA A 605 -0.30 -15.95 9.02
N ALA A 606 -0.54 -16.61 7.88
CA ALA A 606 0.35 -16.59 6.73
C ALA A 606 0.36 -15.21 6.02
N ASP A 607 -0.76 -14.50 6.07
CA ASP A 607 -0.93 -13.18 5.45
C ASP A 607 -0.40 -12.01 6.31
N LEU A 608 0.19 -12.31 7.47
CA LEU A 608 0.79 -11.28 8.32
C LEU A 608 2.03 -10.68 7.65
N PRO A 609 2.08 -9.36 7.43
CA PRO A 609 3.22 -8.73 6.80
C PRO A 609 4.44 -8.74 7.74
N ASP A 610 5.62 -9.07 7.23
CA ASP A 610 6.89 -8.95 7.96
C ASP A 610 7.25 -7.49 8.26
N THR A 611 6.73 -6.57 7.47
CA THR A 611 6.92 -5.12 7.62
C THR A 611 5.57 -4.42 7.62
N PHE A 612 5.28 -3.70 8.70
CA PHE A 612 4.02 -2.99 8.89
C PHE A 612 4.24 -1.49 8.67
N ALA A 613 3.88 -1.00 7.50
CA ALA A 613 4.10 0.39 7.11
C ALA A 613 3.19 1.38 7.88
N GLU A 614 3.63 2.62 8.03
CA GLU A 614 2.79 3.68 8.58
C GLU A 614 1.57 3.93 7.69
N GLY A 615 0.46 4.28 8.33
CA GLY A 615 -0.81 4.55 7.62
C GLY A 615 -1.50 3.32 7.03
N THR A 616 -0.95 2.11 7.22
CA THR A 616 -1.57 0.86 6.76
C THR A 616 -2.38 0.19 7.85
N GLY A 617 -3.40 -0.58 7.45
CA GLY A 617 -4.22 -1.40 8.31
C GLY A 617 -4.06 -2.88 8.02
N TYR A 618 -4.41 -3.71 8.98
CA TYR A 618 -4.49 -5.15 8.84
C TYR A 618 -5.75 -5.65 9.54
N ARG A 619 -6.47 -6.54 8.89
CA ARG A 619 -7.70 -7.16 9.35
C ARG A 619 -7.58 -8.67 9.15
N ALA A 620 -7.82 -9.45 10.19
CA ALA A 620 -7.77 -10.90 10.07
C ALA A 620 -8.76 -11.57 11.01
N MET A 621 -9.37 -12.65 10.53
CA MET A 621 -10.21 -13.57 11.27
C MET A 621 -9.48 -14.90 11.45
N PHE A 622 -9.24 -15.31 12.69
CA PHE A 622 -8.58 -16.57 13.04
C PHE A 622 -9.61 -17.54 13.58
N LYS A 623 -9.80 -18.66 12.89
CA LYS A 623 -10.65 -19.75 13.37
C LYS A 623 -9.87 -20.59 14.37
N THR A 624 -10.42 -20.81 15.56
CA THR A 624 -9.77 -21.56 16.64
C THR A 624 -10.80 -22.16 17.60
N PRO A 625 -10.54 -23.36 18.18
CA PRO A 625 -11.43 -23.92 19.21
C PRO A 625 -11.55 -23.04 20.47
N ASP A 626 -10.50 -22.33 20.82
CA ASP A 626 -10.49 -21.41 21.97
C ASP A 626 -10.05 -20.00 21.50
N PRO A 627 -11.02 -19.13 21.20
CA PRO A 627 -10.72 -17.77 20.74
C PRO A 627 -9.87 -17.00 21.76
N THR A 628 -8.74 -16.47 21.28
CA THR A 628 -7.74 -15.86 22.17
C THR A 628 -8.26 -14.58 22.81
N ARG A 629 -7.82 -14.33 24.05
CA ARG A 629 -8.13 -13.10 24.80
C ARG A 629 -6.99 -12.10 24.79
N ARG A 630 -5.86 -12.48 24.22
CA ARG A 630 -4.67 -11.67 24.25
C ARG A 630 -3.74 -12.04 23.13
N VAL A 631 -3.24 -11.03 22.43
CA VAL A 631 -2.14 -11.18 21.46
C VAL A 631 -1.00 -10.25 21.81
N VAL A 632 0.21 -10.61 21.39
CA VAL A 632 1.39 -9.77 21.58
C VAL A 632 1.94 -9.42 20.21
N LEU A 633 1.99 -8.13 19.90
CA LEU A 633 2.61 -7.55 18.73
C LEU A 633 4.06 -7.23 19.07
N SER A 634 4.98 -7.56 18.18
CA SER A 634 6.40 -7.25 18.33
C SER A 634 7.03 -6.90 17.01
N GLY A 635 8.17 -6.19 17.03
CA GLY A 635 8.90 -5.76 15.85
C GLY A 635 10.00 -4.77 16.19
N LYS A 636 10.51 -4.06 15.20
CA LYS A 636 11.51 -2.99 15.37
C LYS A 636 11.05 -1.72 14.64
N ILE A 637 11.18 -0.58 15.28
CA ILE A 637 11.07 0.75 14.66
C ILE A 637 12.49 1.28 14.54
N TRP A 638 13.10 1.14 13.37
CA TRP A 638 14.55 1.13 13.19
C TRP A 638 15.18 0.10 14.14
N ALA A 639 16.19 0.47 14.94
CA ALA A 639 16.79 -0.39 15.94
C ALA A 639 16.00 -0.46 17.27
N THR A 640 14.93 0.33 17.43
CA THR A 640 14.17 0.37 18.69
C THR A 640 13.16 -0.77 18.73
N PRO A 641 13.21 -1.68 19.71
CA PRO A 641 12.22 -2.73 19.85
C PRO A 641 10.81 -2.15 20.03
N PHE A 642 9.86 -2.68 19.28
CA PHE A 642 8.43 -2.45 19.43
C PHE A 642 7.79 -3.66 20.09
N ARG A 643 6.98 -3.43 21.09
CA ARG A 643 6.17 -4.47 21.72
C ARG A 643 4.87 -3.87 22.23
N ARG A 644 3.75 -4.51 21.88
CA ARG A 644 2.43 -4.14 22.37
C ARG A 644 1.63 -5.37 22.74
N VAL A 645 0.94 -5.32 23.85
CA VAL A 645 -0.04 -6.31 24.25
C VAL A 645 -1.41 -5.77 23.86
N VAL A 646 -2.19 -6.57 23.18
CA VAL A 646 -3.57 -6.29 22.80
C VAL A 646 -4.45 -7.23 23.61
N GLU A 647 -5.21 -6.67 24.52
CA GLU A 647 -6.19 -7.40 25.30
C GLU A 647 -7.53 -7.44 24.56
N HIS A 648 -8.34 -8.43 24.88
CA HIS A 648 -9.68 -8.59 24.38
C HIS A 648 -10.53 -7.33 24.57
N THR A 649 -11.29 -6.97 23.53
CA THR A 649 -12.14 -5.79 23.44
C THR A 649 -13.62 -6.21 23.42
N PRO A 650 -14.28 -6.36 24.58
CA PRO A 650 -15.60 -7.01 24.65
C PRO A 650 -16.70 -6.35 23.82
N HIS A 651 -16.68 -5.04 23.63
CA HIS A 651 -17.67 -4.33 22.83
C HIS A 651 -17.49 -4.56 21.33
N PHE A 652 -16.39 -5.21 20.92
CA PHE A 652 -16.10 -5.60 19.54
C PHE A 652 -16.59 -7.02 19.20
N ASP A 653 -17.05 -7.80 20.19
CA ASP A 653 -17.46 -9.20 20.01
C ASP A 653 -18.71 -9.33 19.14
N GLU A 654 -19.69 -8.45 19.32
CA GLU A 654 -20.92 -8.44 18.52
C GLU A 654 -20.61 -8.21 17.04
N ALA A 655 -19.74 -7.23 16.74
CA ALA A 655 -19.29 -6.96 15.38
C ALA A 655 -18.46 -8.14 14.83
N THR A 656 -17.54 -8.69 15.63
CA THR A 656 -16.77 -9.89 15.25
C THR A 656 -17.67 -11.05 14.83
N ALA A 657 -18.72 -11.31 15.58
CA ALA A 657 -19.68 -12.36 15.28
C ALA A 657 -20.45 -12.06 13.97
N ALA A 658 -20.80 -10.81 13.72
CA ALA A 658 -21.47 -10.41 12.49
C ALA A 658 -20.55 -10.58 11.26
N PHE A 659 -19.29 -10.23 11.40
CA PHE A 659 -18.30 -10.31 10.32
C PHE A 659 -17.96 -11.74 9.89
N VAL A 660 -18.20 -12.75 10.71
CA VAL A 660 -18.09 -14.16 10.30
C VAL A 660 -18.93 -14.45 9.06
N PHE A 661 -20.06 -13.76 8.89
CA PHE A 661 -20.93 -13.94 7.72
C PHE A 661 -20.57 -13.00 6.56
N SER A 662 -20.31 -11.73 6.82
CA SER A 662 -19.99 -10.78 5.76
C SER A 662 -18.58 -10.93 5.18
N GLU A 663 -17.67 -11.65 5.84
CA GLU A 663 -16.34 -12.04 5.34
C GLU A 663 -16.26 -13.52 4.95
N ASP A 664 -17.39 -14.18 4.83
CA ASP A 664 -17.54 -15.55 4.30
C ASP A 664 -16.86 -16.67 5.11
N GLU A 665 -16.53 -16.39 6.38
CA GLU A 665 -15.82 -17.30 7.28
C GLU A 665 -16.69 -18.45 7.83
N HIS A 666 -17.97 -18.52 7.45
CA HIS A 666 -18.98 -19.39 8.01
C HIS A 666 -19.08 -20.78 7.38
N HIS A 667 -18.40 -21.04 6.25
CA HIS A 667 -18.62 -22.25 5.43
C HIS A 667 -18.43 -23.58 6.15
N ASP A 668 -17.49 -23.64 7.09
CA ASP A 668 -17.22 -24.87 7.85
C ASP A 668 -18.03 -24.98 9.16
N LEU A 669 -18.97 -24.08 9.41
CA LEU A 669 -19.80 -24.12 10.60
C LEU A 669 -21.00 -25.03 10.38
N SER A 670 -21.33 -25.83 11.39
CA SER A 670 -22.61 -26.51 11.44
C SER A 670 -23.74 -25.49 11.58
N ARG A 671 -24.97 -25.89 11.22
CA ARG A 671 -26.16 -25.05 11.38
C ARG A 671 -26.30 -24.49 12.82
N GLU A 672 -26.06 -25.32 13.84
CA GLU A 672 -26.16 -24.92 15.25
C GLU A 672 -25.10 -23.88 15.62
N GLU A 673 -23.87 -24.05 15.13
CA GLU A 673 -22.79 -23.08 15.30
C GLU A 673 -23.09 -21.78 14.59
N MET A 674 -23.59 -21.84 13.33
CA MET A 674 -24.04 -20.64 12.62
C MET A 674 -25.13 -19.88 13.36
N LEU A 675 -26.13 -20.57 13.92
CA LEU A 675 -27.18 -19.96 14.75
C LEU A 675 -26.56 -19.26 15.97
N THR A 676 -25.66 -19.94 16.66
CA THR A 676 -24.99 -19.38 17.84
C THR A 676 -24.26 -18.08 17.49
N VAL A 677 -23.47 -18.07 16.41
CA VAL A 677 -22.71 -16.91 15.96
C VAL A 677 -23.62 -15.79 15.45
N ALA A 678 -24.65 -16.13 14.65
CA ALA A 678 -25.59 -15.15 14.10
C ALA A 678 -26.39 -14.44 15.19
N PHE A 679 -26.85 -15.14 16.21
CA PHE A 679 -27.51 -14.50 17.35
C PHE A 679 -26.56 -13.66 18.19
N ALA A 680 -25.30 -14.08 18.37
CA ALA A 680 -24.28 -13.28 19.05
C ALA A 680 -23.97 -11.98 18.29
N GLY A 681 -23.90 -12.03 16.95
CA GLY A 681 -23.67 -10.87 16.08
C GLY A 681 -24.93 -10.10 15.71
N LYS A 682 -26.11 -10.59 16.10
CA LYS A 682 -27.41 -10.07 15.66
C LYS A 682 -27.50 -9.99 14.12
N ALA A 683 -26.83 -10.88 13.42
CA ALA A 683 -26.62 -10.81 11.98
C ALA A 683 -27.61 -11.67 11.20
N VAL A 684 -28.08 -11.15 10.08
CA VAL A 684 -28.67 -11.96 9.02
C VAL A 684 -27.60 -12.89 8.48
N SER A 685 -27.97 -14.16 8.26
CA SER A 685 -27.02 -15.19 7.85
C SER A 685 -27.77 -16.26 7.03
N PRO A 686 -27.11 -17.28 6.47
CA PRO A 686 -27.76 -18.39 5.80
C PRO A 686 -28.85 -19.07 6.67
N VAL A 687 -28.74 -18.95 7.98
CA VAL A 687 -29.65 -19.62 8.95
C VAL A 687 -30.55 -18.67 9.74
N THR A 688 -30.39 -17.34 9.60
CA THR A 688 -31.19 -16.34 10.33
C THR A 688 -31.73 -15.24 9.41
N SER A 689 -32.88 -14.68 9.78
CA SER A 689 -33.54 -13.57 9.09
C SER A 689 -34.20 -12.64 10.10
N TYR A 690 -34.36 -11.36 9.76
CA TYR A 690 -35.17 -10.42 10.51
C TYR A 690 -36.60 -10.38 10.01
N LEU A 691 -37.55 -10.46 10.93
CA LEU A 691 -38.96 -10.21 10.67
C LEU A 691 -39.46 -9.06 11.54
N ALA A 692 -39.90 -7.96 10.93
CA ALA A 692 -40.53 -6.83 11.60
C ALA A 692 -42.04 -6.84 11.31
N THR A 693 -42.86 -6.54 12.30
CA THR A 693 -44.33 -6.48 12.13
C THR A 693 -44.95 -5.54 13.17
N GLU A 694 -45.99 -4.82 12.78
CA GLU A 694 -46.80 -4.05 13.72
C GLU A 694 -47.63 -5.04 14.58
N PRO A 695 -47.57 -4.96 15.90
CA PRO A 695 -48.40 -5.83 16.78
C PRO A 695 -49.89 -5.56 16.62
N GLY A 696 -50.69 -6.64 16.45
CA GLY A 696 -52.14 -6.56 16.49
C GLY A 696 -52.93 -6.21 15.23
N VAL A 697 -52.23 -5.91 14.12
CA VAL A 697 -52.81 -5.55 12.80
C VAL A 697 -52.39 -6.57 11.75
N ARG A 698 -53.27 -6.94 10.82
CA ARG A 698 -53.00 -7.90 9.73
C ARG A 698 -53.09 -7.26 8.34
N PRO A 699 -52.29 -7.71 7.35
CA PRO A 699 -52.39 -7.29 5.96
C PRO A 699 -53.68 -7.74 5.30
N SER A 700 -54.11 -7.03 4.28
CA SER A 700 -55.25 -7.39 3.45
C SER A 700 -54.92 -8.59 2.55
N VAL A 701 -55.91 -9.46 2.38
CA VAL A 701 -55.77 -10.81 1.87
C VAL A 701 -55.73 -10.86 0.35
N ASP A 702 -54.62 -11.21 -0.24
CA ASP A 702 -54.49 -11.87 -1.54
C ASP A 702 -53.04 -12.39 -1.71
N GLY A 703 -52.86 -13.69 -1.56
CA GLY A 703 -51.57 -14.36 -1.49
C GLY A 703 -50.68 -14.30 -2.73
N LEU A 704 -49.37 -14.46 -2.51
CA LEU A 704 -48.32 -14.47 -3.52
C LEU A 704 -47.54 -15.79 -3.52
N GLU A 705 -47.20 -16.30 -4.70
CA GLU A 705 -46.35 -17.48 -4.86
C GLU A 705 -44.90 -17.10 -5.18
N ILE A 706 -43.98 -17.93 -4.76
CA ILE A 706 -42.55 -17.72 -4.78
C ILE A 706 -41.85 -18.60 -5.79
N MET A 707 -40.86 -18.07 -6.51
CA MET A 707 -39.86 -18.87 -7.21
C MET A 707 -38.43 -18.59 -6.69
N GLY A 708 -37.69 -19.64 -6.48
CA GLY A 708 -36.28 -19.58 -6.05
C GLY A 708 -35.38 -20.38 -6.95
N SER A 709 -34.09 -20.07 -6.92
CA SER A 709 -33.01 -20.99 -7.32
C SER A 709 -31.64 -20.44 -6.96
N GLY A 710 -30.68 -21.30 -6.74
CA GLY A 710 -29.39 -21.07 -6.27
C GLY A 710 -28.25 -21.70 -7.09
N LEU A 711 -27.01 -21.42 -6.68
CA LEU A 711 -25.74 -22.18 -6.77
C LEU A 711 -24.80 -21.97 -7.98
N GLY A 712 -23.54 -21.82 -7.83
CA GLY A 712 -22.39 -22.48 -7.22
C GLY A 712 -21.07 -22.37 -7.99
N MET A 713 -20.02 -22.73 -7.48
CA MET A 713 -18.55 -22.61 -7.43
C MET A 713 -17.66 -23.08 -8.58
N ALA A 714 -16.44 -22.57 -8.70
CA ALA A 714 -15.13 -23.28 -8.77
C ALA A 714 -13.93 -22.44 -9.28
N GLY A 715 -12.74 -22.84 -8.89
CA GLY A 715 -11.45 -22.21 -8.91
C GLY A 715 -10.33 -22.90 -9.74
N PHE A 716 -9.02 -22.61 -9.42
CA PHE A 716 -7.69 -23.14 -9.83
C PHE A 716 -6.70 -22.05 -10.33
N GLY A 717 -5.38 -22.05 -10.21
CA GLY A 717 -4.32 -22.92 -9.79
C GLY A 717 -3.03 -22.66 -10.59
N ALA A 718 -1.83 -22.85 -10.00
CA ALA A 718 -0.51 -22.27 -10.14
C ALA A 718 0.51 -22.88 -11.13
N GLY A 719 1.74 -22.28 -11.22
CA GLY A 719 3.00 -22.93 -11.62
C GLY A 719 4.16 -22.04 -12.08
N GLY A 720 5.39 -22.36 -11.69
CA GLY A 720 6.61 -21.58 -11.76
C GLY A 720 7.76 -22.15 -12.62
N GLY A 721 8.97 -21.54 -12.60
CA GLY A 721 10.23 -22.05 -13.19
C GLY A 721 11.38 -21.05 -13.32
N GLY A 722 12.64 -21.48 -13.12
CA GLY A 722 13.83 -20.69 -13.02
C GLY A 722 14.90 -20.91 -14.10
N SER A 723 16.02 -20.19 -14.06
CA SER A 723 17.19 -20.37 -14.94
C SER A 723 18.52 -19.84 -14.42
N ALA A 724 19.66 -20.33 -14.98
CA ALA A 724 21.02 -20.22 -14.50
C ALA A 724 21.95 -19.40 -15.42
N ARG A 725 23.12 -18.99 -14.90
CA ARG A 725 24.16 -18.22 -15.60
C ARG A 725 25.53 -18.90 -15.64
N GLY A 726 26.33 -18.59 -16.65
CA GLY A 726 27.70 -19.05 -16.82
C GLY A 726 28.70 -17.90 -17.02
N SER A 727 29.97 -18.14 -16.76
CA SER A 727 31.08 -17.19 -16.66
C SER A 727 32.08 -17.24 -17.81
N ILE A 728 32.81 -16.14 -18.07
CA ILE A 728 33.87 -16.00 -19.08
C ILE A 728 35.17 -15.52 -18.40
N GLY A 729 36.33 -16.06 -18.78
CA GLY A 729 37.62 -15.77 -18.17
C GLY A 729 38.43 -14.68 -18.88
N GLY A 730 39.26 -13.95 -18.12
CA GLY A 730 40.15 -12.87 -18.53
C GLY A 730 41.64 -13.13 -18.23
N ALA A 731 42.52 -12.30 -18.76
CA ALA A 731 43.99 -12.37 -18.66
C ALA A 731 44.52 -12.04 -17.25
N ARG A 732 45.65 -12.68 -16.86
CA ARG A 732 46.26 -12.51 -15.54
C ARG A 732 46.92 -11.14 -15.42
N PRO A 733 46.68 -10.37 -14.33
CA PRO A 733 47.30 -9.04 -14.11
C PRO A 733 48.81 -9.11 -13.89
N PRO A 734 49.57 -8.00 -14.16
CA PRO A 734 50.99 -7.91 -13.80
C PRO A 734 51.15 -7.97 -12.27
N SER A 735 52.31 -8.46 -11.79
CA SER A 735 52.55 -8.54 -10.34
C SER A 735 52.62 -7.14 -9.71
N LEU A 736 51.98 -6.97 -8.53
CA LEU A 736 51.97 -5.69 -7.81
C LEU A 736 53.39 -5.19 -7.50
N GLN A 737 54.31 -6.10 -7.22
CA GLN A 737 55.75 -5.80 -7.02
C GLN A 737 56.38 -5.16 -8.25
N SER A 738 56.06 -5.61 -9.46
CA SER A 738 56.58 -5.05 -10.70
C SER A 738 56.00 -3.64 -10.98
N LEU A 739 54.73 -3.40 -10.58
CA LEU A 739 54.09 -2.09 -10.74
C LEU A 739 54.73 -1.05 -9.80
N LEU A 740 55.15 -1.44 -8.62
CA LEU A 740 55.76 -0.54 -7.62
C LEU A 740 57.24 -0.34 -7.79
N ALA A 741 57.94 -1.20 -8.52
CA ALA A 741 59.41 -1.19 -8.62
C ALA A 741 59.98 0.22 -9.02
N ALA A 742 59.45 0.85 -10.08
CA ALA A 742 59.92 2.16 -10.53
C ALA A 742 59.71 3.27 -9.50
N ALA A 743 58.62 3.22 -8.75
CA ALA A 743 58.31 4.22 -7.71
C ALA A 743 59.22 4.02 -6.47
N VAL A 744 59.54 2.78 -6.12
CA VAL A 744 60.45 2.42 -5.04
C VAL A 744 61.88 2.83 -5.42
N ASP A 745 62.32 2.61 -6.68
CA ASP A 745 63.61 3.06 -7.20
C ASP A 745 63.72 4.62 -7.12
N ALA A 746 62.65 5.33 -7.44
CA ALA A 746 62.63 6.80 -7.31
C ALA A 746 62.75 7.23 -5.83
N CYS A 747 62.14 6.50 -4.90
CA CYS A 747 62.26 6.74 -3.46
C CYS A 747 63.70 6.47 -2.96
N THR A 748 64.37 5.42 -3.42
CA THR A 748 65.75 5.08 -3.05
C THR A 748 66.75 6.11 -3.58
N GLN A 749 66.61 6.59 -4.84
CA GLN A 749 67.41 7.67 -5.41
C GLN A 749 67.26 8.98 -4.60
N ARG A 750 66.06 9.30 -4.16
CA ARG A 750 65.73 10.53 -3.38
C ARG A 750 66.31 10.50 -1.97
N HIS A 751 66.26 9.35 -1.31
CA HIS A 751 66.55 9.26 0.12
C HIS A 751 67.89 8.53 0.43
N SER A 752 68.61 8.05 -0.61
CA SER A 752 69.92 7.43 -0.50
C SER A 752 70.14 6.51 0.72
N PRO A 753 69.38 5.43 0.88
CA PRO A 753 69.47 4.59 2.07
C PRO A 753 70.85 3.94 2.23
N PRO A 754 71.27 3.50 3.45
CA PRO A 754 72.48 2.77 3.65
C PRO A 754 72.50 1.43 2.91
N ALA A 755 73.68 0.89 2.55
CA ALA A 755 73.76 -0.40 1.93
C ALA A 755 73.13 -1.50 2.82
N GLY A 756 72.39 -2.44 2.20
CA GLY A 756 71.67 -3.50 2.89
C GLY A 756 70.33 -3.06 3.52
N TRP A 757 69.77 -1.94 3.05
CA TRP A 757 68.40 -1.61 3.43
C TRP A 757 67.40 -2.65 2.91
N HIS A 758 66.30 -2.84 3.63
CA HIS A 758 65.23 -3.77 3.25
C HIS A 758 63.91 -3.30 3.81
N ILE A 759 62.89 -3.40 3.01
CA ILE A 759 61.50 -3.09 3.40
C ILE A 759 60.62 -4.23 2.97
N GLU A 760 59.88 -4.79 3.89
CA GLU A 760 58.77 -5.74 3.61
C GLU A 760 57.45 -5.06 3.94
N MET A 761 56.49 -5.24 3.10
CA MET A 761 55.15 -4.73 3.32
C MET A 761 54.08 -5.72 2.82
N ASN A 762 52.97 -5.71 3.50
CA ASN A 762 51.73 -6.34 3.01
C ASN A 762 50.90 -5.26 2.34
N VAL A 763 50.43 -5.53 1.13
CA VAL A 763 49.50 -4.68 0.40
C VAL A 763 48.28 -5.49 0.09
N GLU A 764 47.12 -5.06 0.59
CA GLU A 764 45.84 -5.65 0.29
C GLU A 764 45.18 -4.92 -0.89
N THR A 765 44.75 -5.69 -1.89
CA THR A 765 43.99 -5.16 -3.04
C THR A 765 42.61 -5.75 -3.09
N THR A 766 41.67 -4.97 -3.63
CA THR A 766 40.40 -5.48 -4.17
C THR A 766 40.46 -5.51 -5.69
N GLY A 767 39.38 -5.91 -6.37
CA GLY A 767 39.33 -5.92 -7.83
C GLY A 767 39.67 -4.58 -8.51
N LEU A 768 39.68 -3.45 -7.77
CA LEU A 768 39.76 -2.09 -8.32
C LEU A 768 40.80 -1.19 -7.64
N GLU A 769 41.18 -1.48 -6.37
CA GLU A 769 41.97 -0.55 -5.59
C GLU A 769 42.88 -1.22 -4.54
N ILE A 770 43.80 -0.45 -3.98
CA ILE A 770 44.57 -0.78 -2.79
C ILE A 770 43.81 -0.32 -1.57
N VAL A 771 43.40 -1.24 -0.71
CA VAL A 771 42.58 -0.95 0.49
C VAL A 771 43.37 -0.87 1.78
N ASP A 772 44.60 -1.52 1.80
CA ASP A 772 45.48 -1.47 2.95
C ASP A 772 46.97 -1.62 2.58
N VAL A 773 47.82 -0.92 3.30
CA VAL A 773 49.28 -1.05 3.21
C VAL A 773 49.86 -1.08 4.61
N ASP A 774 50.57 -2.16 4.95
CA ASP A 774 51.15 -2.37 6.25
C ASP A 774 52.62 -2.79 6.15
N LEU A 775 53.50 -2.03 6.80
CA LEU A 775 54.92 -2.38 6.88
C LEU A 775 55.15 -3.52 7.87
N THR A 776 55.62 -4.67 7.38
CA THR A 776 55.88 -5.84 8.21
C THR A 776 57.32 -5.91 8.71
N SER A 777 58.30 -5.38 7.95
CA SER A 777 59.68 -5.35 8.36
C SER A 777 60.44 -4.20 7.72
N THR A 778 61.34 -3.57 8.45
CA THR A 778 62.22 -2.54 7.92
C THR A 778 63.63 -2.70 8.52
N VAL A 779 64.60 -2.96 7.67
CA VAL A 779 66.03 -3.09 8.07
C VAL A 779 66.81 -1.99 7.41
N HIS A 780 67.58 -1.22 8.18
CA HIS A 780 68.43 -0.12 7.70
C HIS A 780 67.72 0.95 6.85
N ALA A 781 66.39 0.92 6.79
CA ALA A 781 65.62 1.89 6.02
C ALA A 781 65.37 3.18 6.84
N VAL A 782 65.81 4.31 6.33
CA VAL A 782 65.57 5.60 6.97
C VAL A 782 64.08 5.96 6.98
N PRO A 783 63.59 6.71 8.01
CA PRO A 783 62.14 7.03 8.09
C PRO A 783 61.57 7.67 6.84
N ALA A 784 62.30 8.57 6.18
CA ALA A 784 61.87 9.24 4.94
C ALA A 784 61.69 8.24 3.78
N LEU A 785 62.57 7.20 3.66
CA LEU A 785 62.40 6.14 2.67
C LEU A 785 61.17 5.32 2.94
N ARG A 786 60.92 4.92 4.22
CA ARG A 786 59.74 4.16 4.60
C ARG A 786 58.45 4.90 4.19
N THR A 787 58.37 6.18 4.57
CA THR A 787 57.23 7.02 4.19
C THR A 787 57.08 7.11 2.68
N CYS A 788 58.17 7.33 1.95
CA CYS A 788 58.14 7.43 0.48
C CYS A 788 57.63 6.15 -0.17
N VAL A 789 58.07 4.97 0.28
CA VAL A 789 57.65 3.66 -0.27
C VAL A 789 56.18 3.39 0.05
N VAL A 790 55.73 3.70 1.26
CA VAL A 790 54.31 3.56 1.63
C VAL A 790 53.42 4.51 0.81
N GLU A 791 53.83 5.76 0.65
CA GLU A 791 53.06 6.71 -0.18
C GLU A 791 53.08 6.31 -1.66
N ALA A 792 54.17 5.70 -2.16
CA ALA A 792 54.23 5.16 -3.52
C ALA A 792 53.21 3.99 -3.72
N ALA A 793 53.05 3.13 -2.71
CA ALA A 793 52.04 2.09 -2.75
C ALA A 793 50.62 2.68 -2.75
N TRP A 794 50.34 3.65 -1.88
CA TRP A 794 49.05 4.33 -1.84
C TRP A 794 48.75 5.13 -3.12
N ALA A 795 49.71 5.63 -3.80
CA ALA A 795 49.56 6.40 -5.04
C ALA A 795 49.34 5.52 -6.28
N LEU A 796 49.62 4.22 -6.18
CA LEU A 796 49.50 3.32 -7.31
C LEU A 796 48.04 3.16 -7.76
N GLN A 797 47.85 3.32 -9.07
CA GLN A 797 46.57 2.95 -9.73
C GLN A 797 46.70 1.55 -10.31
N LEU A 798 45.81 0.66 -9.92
CA LEU A 798 45.78 -0.68 -10.51
C LEU A 798 45.38 -0.54 -11.98
N PRO A 799 46.11 -1.16 -12.92
CA PRO A 799 45.75 -1.13 -14.33
C PRO A 799 44.43 -1.89 -14.58
N ASP A 800 43.73 -1.52 -15.65
CA ASP A 800 42.53 -2.21 -16.11
C ASP A 800 42.84 -3.69 -16.46
N ALA A 801 42.77 -4.54 -15.48
CA ALA A 801 43.00 -5.99 -15.57
C ALA A 801 42.08 -6.67 -14.56
N THR A 802 41.80 -7.94 -14.79
CA THR A 802 40.97 -8.75 -13.87
C THR A 802 41.78 -9.09 -12.61
N TRP A 803 41.67 -8.23 -11.58
CA TRP A 803 42.24 -8.50 -10.26
C TRP A 803 41.27 -9.38 -9.45
N PRO A 804 41.79 -10.21 -8.54
CA PRO A 804 40.96 -10.96 -7.59
C PRO A 804 40.11 -9.99 -6.75
N GLU A 805 38.91 -10.42 -6.36
CA GLU A 805 37.98 -9.63 -5.54
C GLU A 805 38.60 -9.19 -4.21
N ARG A 806 39.58 -9.99 -3.70
CA ARG A 806 40.47 -9.62 -2.59
C ARG A 806 41.75 -10.46 -2.64
N GLU A 807 42.90 -9.81 -2.53
CA GLU A 807 44.19 -10.49 -2.46
C GLU A 807 45.15 -9.71 -1.53
N LEU A 808 45.91 -10.47 -0.74
CA LEU A 808 47.00 -9.94 0.10
C LEU A 808 48.34 -10.22 -0.55
N HIS A 809 49.05 -9.19 -0.97
CA HIS A 809 50.38 -9.30 -1.59
C HIS A 809 51.46 -9.01 -0.56
N GLN A 810 52.38 -9.96 -0.41
CA GLN A 810 53.64 -9.76 0.34
C GLN A 810 54.70 -9.24 -0.59
N LEU A 811 55.15 -8.03 -0.38
CA LEU A 811 56.13 -7.31 -1.22
C LEU A 811 57.43 -7.13 -0.45
N SER A 812 58.54 -7.26 -1.17
CA SER A 812 59.87 -7.11 -0.60
C SER A 812 60.75 -6.25 -1.51
N PHE A 813 61.38 -5.23 -0.95
CA PHE A 813 62.26 -4.28 -1.65
C PHE A 813 63.58 -4.14 -0.91
N SER A 814 64.72 -4.16 -1.66
CA SER A 814 66.08 -4.04 -1.10
C SER A 814 67.05 -3.34 -2.05
#